data_a5c1c336b329e7192bf18e5571b75c70
#
_entry.id   a5c1c336b329e7192bf18e5571b75c70
#
_cell.length_a   1.000
_cell.length_b   1.000
_cell.length_c   1.000
_cell.angle_alpha   90.00
_cell.angle_beta   90.00
_cell.angle_gamma   90.00
#
_symmetry.space_group_name_H-M   'P 1'
#
loop_
_entity.id
_entity.type
_entity.pdbx_description
1 polymer ?
#
loop_
_entity_poly.entity_id
_entity_poly.type
_entity_poly.pdbx_seq_one_letter_code
_entity_poly.pdbx_strand_id
1 'polypeptide(L)'
;MKRNIPLLLFLCIFFQLSAQSQTVNITGTVFDDGTKEGIELASIRVLNAKDSAYVTGAATNETGKFSVAVKPGNYLVHVSFLGYLEQYFAVNTRTKTAIGNVYLKEDGILLSEATVEAKAPEIIIKGDTAEYNAAAYKVQESAVLGDLIKKIPGAEIDSDGKITVNGKDISKILVDGKEFFSDDPKTASENLPAKMVEKLQVLDQKSDMALLTGFDDGEEQTVINLVVKPGMKEGVMGTVSGGYGNKDRYEANGFVNIARGDNRLSALGNFNNNNNAGGGGSGGRGWGNNRGLTETAMGGVNVAMEPSKKFKYDGDAQYRGTDNNVETTSSTTYTSSDMIENKTSSQNNNNKNMNGRFKFEWTPDSLTNIIFRPNLSYSKSNQFSMSESERTTASSEKDNFLANSESSSDGHTLRLDGNLLVSRKLSSKGRSVTVELSGGLSDGNTDGITYSITDYYNRDESRIQDQIYNQKNNSYNWRARLSYLEPIGRNNFLELAYNIRNTHSETDKKTYEKDASGKYTVIAEDYTRNTKNDFLNQNISLNFQARRQKYNYTIGVGLEPSRSQTSVTQPNMVENKDRARNFVNFAPRLELNYLWDKRHNLRIRYNGQTSQASTDQLYDGIISQSATDTTRGNPNLKPSFEHRLNIRYQKYTPEKASSIMSFADVRYTTNAIASITRIGEGNSRNTTYENIDGNMTGRLMFMYNTPLRNKRFSINTRTFGNYNRDNTFISDRDGGDPQKNTANTYSISEGLGLKFNSDKFQFNIRGNISYENTRNSLSSTQNESLKNQEIYNYGGGGDFSWYLPYNFVLESDLNYSSNSGYTGGYQENSWIWNASLAKEFNIKIKKESGAVSLPATLRFKIYDILQDQSNISRSSNANNITYSTYNTISSYFMVGLTIRFQSFKGGAKSSDMEGPGGGRRFGPPGGGGRGPGGPMF
;
A
#
# COMPACT_ATOMS: atom_id res chain seq x y z
N MET A 1 -69.84 -13.00 22.91
CA MET A 1 -69.81 -14.19 23.79
C MET A 1 -68.39 -14.27 24.34
N LYS A 2 -68.14 -13.83 25.52
CA LYS A 2 -67.96 -14.60 26.79
C LYS A 2 -66.85 -15.67 26.54
N ARG A 3 -65.65 -15.74 27.23
CA ARG A 3 -65.51 -15.68 28.70
C ARG A 3 -64.02 -15.68 29.04
N ASN A 4 -63.50 -14.68 29.79
CA ASN A 4 -62.94 -14.79 31.13
C ASN A 4 -61.67 -15.65 31.37
N ILE A 5 -60.71 -14.90 31.86
CA ILE A 5 -59.55 -15.15 32.70
C ILE A 5 -59.98 -15.81 34.04
N PRO A 6 -59.08 -16.61 34.66
CA PRO A 6 -58.51 -16.03 35.87
C PRO A 6 -57.01 -16.25 36.06
N LEU A 7 -56.41 -15.16 36.47
CA LEU A 7 -55.28 -14.92 37.31
C LEU A 7 -55.25 -15.93 38.47
N LEU A 8 -54.17 -16.66 38.61
CA LEU A 8 -53.83 -17.36 39.86
C LEU A 8 -52.46 -16.92 40.34
N LEU A 9 -52.48 -16.00 41.25
CA LEU A 9 -51.40 -15.61 42.13
C LEU A 9 -51.05 -16.84 42.99
N PHE A 10 -49.82 -17.41 42.78
CA PHE A 10 -49.27 -18.33 43.75
C PHE A 10 -48.05 -17.67 44.39
N LEU A 11 -48.29 -17.19 45.57
CA LEU A 11 -47.31 -16.68 46.51
C LEU A 11 -46.55 -17.89 47.08
N CYS A 12 -45.38 -18.22 46.54
CA CYS A 12 -44.44 -19.11 47.24
C CYS A 12 -43.40 -18.24 47.94
N ILE A 13 -43.63 -18.04 49.22
CA ILE A 13 -42.60 -17.60 50.16
C ILE A 13 -41.58 -18.76 50.24
N PHE A 14 -40.53 -18.69 49.45
CA PHE A 14 -39.36 -19.51 49.75
C PHE A 14 -38.54 -18.80 50.84
N PHE A 15 -38.62 -19.37 52.01
CA PHE A 15 -37.60 -19.22 53.03
C PHE A 15 -36.23 -19.53 52.37
N GLN A 16 -35.47 -18.54 52.08
CA GLN A 16 -34.05 -18.73 51.86
C GLN A 16 -33.41 -19.01 53.22
N LEU A 17 -33.25 -20.28 53.55
CA LEU A 17 -32.21 -20.65 54.46
C LEU A 17 -30.87 -20.29 53.80
N SER A 18 -30.33 -19.17 54.15
CA SER A 18 -28.92 -18.87 53.94
C SER A 18 -28.14 -19.86 54.79
N ALA A 19 -27.72 -20.96 54.18
CA ALA A 19 -26.69 -21.79 54.76
C ALA A 19 -25.43 -20.94 54.75
N GLN A 20 -25.13 -20.21 55.79
CA GLN A 20 -23.87 -19.61 56.11
C GLN A 20 -22.85 -20.75 56.10
N SER A 21 -22.12 -20.89 54.97
CA SER A 21 -20.99 -21.86 54.93
C SER A 21 -19.95 -21.29 55.92
N GLN A 22 -19.85 -21.89 57.08
CA GLN A 22 -18.84 -21.58 58.06
C GLN A 22 -17.48 -21.74 57.39
N THR A 23 -16.81 -20.64 57.07
CA THR A 23 -15.42 -20.62 56.66
C THR A 23 -14.52 -20.49 57.88
N VAL A 24 -13.45 -21.19 57.89
CA VAL A 24 -12.39 -21.13 58.89
C VAL A 24 -11.11 -20.59 58.26
N ASN A 25 -10.35 -19.82 58.97
CA ASN A 25 -9.14 -19.23 58.43
C ASN A 25 -7.91 -20.08 58.75
N ILE A 26 -7.18 -20.52 57.75
CA ILE A 26 -5.84 -21.06 57.95
C ILE A 26 -4.87 -19.89 58.09
N THR A 27 -4.11 -19.86 59.19
CA THR A 27 -3.21 -18.76 59.52
C THR A 27 -1.81 -19.25 59.76
N GLY A 28 -0.82 -18.40 59.53
CA GLY A 28 0.62 -18.69 59.81
C GLY A 28 1.49 -17.48 59.56
N THR A 29 2.77 -17.64 59.86
CA THR A 29 3.76 -16.61 59.57
C THR A 29 4.98 -17.26 58.93
N VAL A 30 5.45 -16.70 57.83
CA VAL A 30 6.57 -17.20 57.05
C VAL A 30 7.81 -16.32 57.37
N PHE A 31 8.92 -16.97 57.71
CA PHE A 31 10.18 -16.35 58.07
C PHE A 31 11.30 -16.90 57.18
N ASP A 32 12.28 -16.09 56.93
CA ASP A 32 13.57 -16.53 56.44
C ASP A 32 14.32 -17.28 57.56
N ASP A 33 14.85 -18.49 57.23
CA ASP A 33 15.53 -19.33 58.24
C ASP A 33 16.89 -18.75 58.67
N GLY A 34 17.56 -17.95 57.80
CA GLY A 34 18.86 -17.33 58.10
C GLY A 34 18.69 -16.03 58.92
N THR A 35 17.86 -15.11 58.47
CA THR A 35 17.70 -13.78 59.05
C THR A 35 16.64 -13.73 60.14
N LYS A 36 15.72 -14.69 60.21
CA LYS A 36 14.53 -14.73 61.08
C LYS A 36 13.55 -13.58 60.89
N GLU A 37 13.69 -12.86 59.81
CA GLU A 37 12.74 -11.79 59.39
C GLU A 37 11.54 -12.37 58.65
N GLY A 38 10.38 -11.71 58.75
CA GLY A 38 9.16 -12.13 58.03
C GLY A 38 9.30 -11.93 56.54
N ILE A 39 9.01 -12.95 55.73
CA ILE A 39 9.02 -12.86 54.27
C ILE A 39 7.70 -12.28 53.78
N GLU A 40 7.77 -11.09 53.15
CA GLU A 40 6.64 -10.45 52.48
C GLU A 40 6.39 -11.07 51.12
N LEU A 41 5.09 -11.15 50.69
CA LEU A 41 4.68 -11.67 49.39
C LEU A 41 5.04 -13.14 49.13
N ALA A 42 5.34 -13.93 50.17
CA ALA A 42 5.45 -15.38 50.00
C ALA A 42 4.09 -15.96 49.57
N SER A 43 4.12 -16.84 48.58
CA SER A 43 2.92 -17.45 48.00
C SER A 43 2.41 -18.61 48.89
N ILE A 44 1.17 -18.49 49.34
CA ILE A 44 0.47 -19.50 50.10
C ILE A 44 -0.63 -20.09 49.23
N ARG A 45 -0.51 -21.37 48.91
CA ARG A 45 -1.52 -22.08 48.09
C ARG A 45 -2.15 -23.19 48.96
N VAL A 46 -3.45 -23.18 49.07
CA VAL A 46 -4.21 -24.22 49.77
C VAL A 46 -4.73 -25.22 48.75
N LEU A 47 -4.27 -26.43 48.87
CA LEU A 47 -4.60 -27.53 47.99
C LEU A 47 -5.48 -28.55 48.72
N ASN A 48 -6.30 -29.27 48.01
CA ASN A 48 -7.07 -30.39 48.54
C ASN A 48 -6.14 -31.56 48.91
N ALA A 49 -6.24 -32.12 50.11
CA ALA A 49 -5.34 -33.18 50.58
C ALA A 49 -5.45 -34.49 49.82
N LYS A 50 -6.53 -34.73 49.01
CA LYS A 50 -6.75 -36.00 48.29
C LYS A 50 -6.16 -36.00 46.89
N ASP A 51 -6.24 -34.89 46.19
CA ASP A 51 -5.89 -34.81 44.77
C ASP A 51 -4.95 -33.66 44.45
N SER A 52 -4.50 -32.89 45.48
CA SER A 52 -3.66 -31.70 45.33
C SER A 52 -4.24 -30.63 44.44
N ALA A 53 -5.54 -30.65 44.16
CA ALA A 53 -6.21 -29.59 43.41
C ALA A 53 -6.17 -28.27 44.13
N TYR A 54 -5.93 -27.16 43.40
CA TYR A 54 -5.90 -25.82 43.98
C TYR A 54 -7.29 -25.41 44.43
N VAL A 55 -7.38 -24.97 45.72
CA VAL A 55 -8.64 -24.54 46.37
C VAL A 55 -8.69 -23.02 46.47
N THR A 56 -7.65 -22.42 47.07
CA THR A 56 -7.54 -20.96 47.29
C THR A 56 -6.11 -20.60 47.67
N GLY A 57 -5.80 -19.34 47.82
CA GLY A 57 -4.46 -18.88 48.25
C GLY A 57 -4.42 -17.43 48.70
N ALA A 58 -3.29 -17.04 49.27
CA ALA A 58 -2.97 -15.67 49.68
C ALA A 58 -1.47 -15.43 49.54
N ALA A 59 -1.05 -14.17 49.67
CA ALA A 59 0.33 -13.79 49.90
C ALA A 59 0.53 -13.32 51.35
N THR A 60 1.74 -13.46 51.87
CA THR A 60 2.11 -12.92 53.17
C THR A 60 2.20 -11.40 53.18
N ASN A 61 1.89 -10.73 54.26
CA ASN A 61 2.08 -9.30 54.45
C ASN A 61 3.53 -8.92 54.84
N GLU A 62 3.77 -7.63 55.05
CA GLU A 62 5.10 -7.08 55.42
C GLU A 62 5.76 -7.77 56.65
N THR A 63 5.00 -8.40 57.54
CA THR A 63 5.51 -9.14 58.69
C THR A 63 5.53 -10.66 58.49
N GLY A 64 5.36 -11.12 57.25
CA GLY A 64 5.30 -12.53 56.90
C GLY A 64 3.98 -13.25 57.26
N LYS A 65 2.97 -12.58 57.76
CA LYS A 65 1.69 -13.22 58.20
C LYS A 65 0.74 -13.41 57.04
N PHE A 66 -0.02 -14.52 57.08
CA PHE A 66 -1.09 -14.79 56.13
C PHE A 66 -2.35 -15.33 56.82
N SER A 67 -3.47 -15.16 56.15
CA SER A 67 -4.76 -15.70 56.55
C SER A 67 -5.59 -16.07 55.34
N VAL A 68 -5.99 -17.33 55.22
CA VAL A 68 -6.70 -17.88 54.05
C VAL A 68 -8.00 -18.55 54.51
N ALA A 69 -9.15 -18.03 54.04
CA ALA A 69 -10.46 -18.56 54.35
C ALA A 69 -10.77 -19.83 53.53
N VAL A 70 -11.12 -20.92 54.19
CA VAL A 70 -11.47 -22.21 53.57
C VAL A 70 -12.69 -22.84 54.28
N LYS A 71 -13.37 -23.75 53.62
CA LYS A 71 -14.41 -24.58 54.30
C LYS A 71 -13.76 -25.59 55.24
N PRO A 72 -14.45 -26.05 56.33
CA PRO A 72 -13.89 -27.11 57.18
C PRO A 72 -13.58 -28.38 56.42
N GLY A 73 -12.28 -28.83 56.43
CA GLY A 73 -11.81 -29.94 55.63
C GLY A 73 -10.31 -30.25 55.87
N ASN A 74 -9.80 -31.21 55.13
CA ASN A 74 -8.36 -31.55 55.10
C ASN A 74 -7.69 -30.91 53.90
N TYR A 75 -6.61 -30.17 54.13
CA TYR A 75 -5.88 -29.40 53.12
C TYR A 75 -4.38 -29.64 53.21
N LEU A 76 -3.70 -29.43 52.11
CA LEU A 76 -2.25 -29.32 52.02
C LEU A 76 -1.91 -27.84 51.73
N VAL A 77 -1.26 -27.17 52.68
CA VAL A 77 -0.83 -25.79 52.51
C VAL A 77 0.58 -25.82 51.94
N HIS A 78 0.74 -25.28 50.73
CA HIS A 78 2.00 -25.11 50.05
C HIS A 78 2.49 -23.70 50.25
N VAL A 79 3.67 -23.55 50.80
CA VAL A 79 4.33 -22.26 51.07
C VAL A 79 5.58 -22.20 50.22
N SER A 80 5.66 -21.16 49.38
CA SER A 80 6.80 -20.95 48.49
C SER A 80 7.17 -19.48 48.34
N PHE A 81 8.42 -19.21 48.16
CA PHE A 81 8.98 -17.90 47.84
C PHE A 81 10.16 -18.05 46.88
N LEU A 82 10.38 -17.08 46.00
CA LEU A 82 11.40 -17.13 44.97
C LEU A 82 12.81 -17.17 45.61
N GLY A 83 13.58 -18.19 45.32
CA GLY A 83 14.92 -18.39 45.88
C GLY A 83 14.93 -19.18 47.18
N TYR A 84 13.82 -19.78 47.57
CA TYR A 84 13.70 -20.59 48.79
C TYR A 84 13.15 -22.00 48.53
N LEU A 85 13.54 -22.97 49.32
CA LEU A 85 12.97 -24.32 49.30
C LEU A 85 11.49 -24.28 49.71
N GLU A 86 10.61 -24.78 48.87
CA GLU A 86 9.17 -24.85 49.16
C GLU A 86 8.85 -25.84 50.26
N GLN A 87 7.80 -25.58 51.02
CA GLN A 87 7.36 -26.42 52.09
C GLN A 87 5.85 -26.73 52.03
N TYR A 88 5.48 -27.93 52.49
CA TYR A 88 4.11 -28.41 52.48
C TYR A 88 3.66 -28.80 53.87
N PHE A 89 2.46 -28.33 54.28
CA PHE A 89 1.90 -28.57 55.61
C PHE A 89 0.51 -29.18 55.47
N ALA A 90 0.28 -30.35 56.04
CA ALA A 90 -1.03 -30.96 56.12
C ALA A 90 -1.84 -30.29 57.24
N VAL A 91 -3.02 -29.77 56.93
CA VAL A 91 -3.87 -29.04 57.84
C VAL A 91 -5.29 -29.64 57.84
N ASN A 92 -5.76 -30.06 59.01
CA ASN A 92 -7.18 -30.40 59.24
C ASN A 92 -7.84 -29.22 59.95
N THR A 93 -8.61 -28.47 59.25
CA THR A 93 -9.21 -27.23 59.74
C THR A 93 -10.33 -27.48 60.76
N ARG A 94 -10.73 -28.69 60.97
CA ARG A 94 -11.68 -29.08 62.07
C ARG A 94 -11.00 -29.20 63.43
N THR A 95 -9.69 -29.42 63.46
CA THR A 95 -8.92 -29.62 64.67
C THR A 95 -7.86 -28.59 64.93
N LYS A 96 -7.22 -28.07 63.87
CA LYS A 96 -6.18 -27.06 63.96
C LYS A 96 -6.17 -26.16 62.70
N THR A 97 -6.28 -24.84 62.87
CA THR A 97 -6.33 -23.84 61.81
C THR A 97 -5.03 -23.03 61.66
N ALA A 98 -4.14 -23.04 62.63
CA ALA A 98 -2.87 -22.32 62.58
C ALA A 98 -1.73 -23.32 62.29
N ILE A 99 -0.95 -23.05 61.21
CA ILE A 99 0.26 -23.83 60.90
C ILE A 99 1.48 -23.36 61.73
N GLY A 100 1.39 -22.18 62.37
CA GLY A 100 2.48 -21.63 63.15
C GLY A 100 3.53 -20.89 62.32
N ASN A 101 4.74 -20.87 62.83
CA ASN A 101 5.89 -20.27 62.13
C ASN A 101 6.49 -21.22 61.12
N VAL A 102 6.61 -20.81 59.89
CA VAL A 102 7.23 -21.51 58.74
C VAL A 102 8.55 -20.84 58.44
N TYR A 103 9.67 -21.59 58.52
CA TYR A 103 10.98 -21.06 58.21
C TYR A 103 11.39 -21.61 56.85
N LEU A 104 11.50 -20.77 55.82
CA LEU A 104 11.99 -21.14 54.49
C LEU A 104 13.54 -21.02 54.45
N LYS A 105 14.19 -22.05 53.96
CA LYS A 105 15.63 -22.03 53.72
C LYS A 105 15.93 -21.55 52.31
N GLU A 106 16.94 -20.71 52.15
CA GLU A 106 17.39 -20.34 50.82
C GLU A 106 17.79 -21.58 50.00
N ASP A 107 17.29 -21.65 48.79
CA ASP A 107 17.69 -22.67 47.83
C ASP A 107 18.95 -22.24 47.09
N GLY A 108 20.08 -22.78 47.53
CA GLY A 108 21.39 -22.54 46.95
C GLY A 108 21.63 -23.15 45.57
N ILE A 109 20.59 -23.69 44.94
CA ILE A 109 20.64 -24.20 43.57
C ILE A 109 20.61 -22.97 42.63
N LEU A 110 21.76 -22.67 42.03
CA LEU A 110 21.84 -21.85 40.81
C LEU A 110 20.84 -22.44 39.81
N LEU A 111 19.72 -21.77 39.61
CA LEU A 111 18.85 -22.07 38.50
C LEU A 111 19.67 -21.96 37.21
N SER A 112 20.05 -23.10 36.65
CA SER A 112 20.48 -23.14 35.26
C SER A 112 19.33 -22.55 34.46
N GLU A 113 19.58 -21.46 33.78
CA GLU A 113 18.59 -20.77 32.90
C GLU A 113 17.82 -21.80 32.06
N ALA A 114 16.60 -22.08 32.44
CA ALA A 114 15.63 -22.59 31.51
C ALA A 114 15.23 -21.40 30.62
N THR A 115 15.98 -21.17 29.56
CA THR A 115 15.60 -20.24 28.51
C THR A 115 14.40 -20.83 27.84
N VAL A 116 13.21 -20.43 28.26
CA VAL A 116 11.99 -20.66 27.53
C VAL A 116 12.05 -19.73 26.31
N GLU A 117 12.67 -20.17 25.23
CA GLU A 117 12.55 -19.54 23.93
C GLU A 117 11.10 -19.71 23.45
N ALA A 118 10.19 -18.92 23.97
CA ALA A 118 8.92 -18.69 23.35
C ALA A 118 9.20 -17.88 22.08
N LYS A 119 9.43 -18.53 20.94
CA LYS A 119 9.47 -17.83 19.66
C LYS A 119 8.12 -17.14 19.49
N ALA A 120 8.15 -15.79 19.56
CA ALA A 120 6.97 -15.00 19.29
C ALA A 120 6.43 -15.41 17.91
N PRO A 121 5.10 -15.55 17.73
CA PRO A 121 4.52 -15.96 16.46
C PRO A 121 4.95 -14.99 15.36
N GLU A 122 5.26 -15.52 14.18
CA GLU A 122 5.71 -14.74 13.03
C GLU A 122 4.67 -13.70 12.60
N ILE A 123 3.39 -14.05 12.70
CA ILE A 123 2.25 -13.23 12.27
C ILE A 123 1.17 -13.27 13.36
N ILE A 124 0.64 -12.10 13.71
CA ILE A 124 -0.50 -11.96 14.60
C ILE A 124 -1.54 -11.07 13.90
N ILE A 125 -2.77 -11.55 13.77
CA ILE A 125 -3.88 -10.73 13.25
C ILE A 125 -4.68 -10.18 14.45
N LYS A 126 -4.84 -8.85 14.50
CA LYS A 126 -5.59 -8.12 15.51
C LYS A 126 -6.65 -7.27 14.82
N GLY A 127 -7.87 -7.75 14.73
CA GLY A 127 -8.93 -7.07 13.98
C GLY A 127 -8.60 -7.01 12.49
N ASP A 128 -8.45 -5.81 11.95
CA ASP A 128 -8.06 -5.53 10.56
C ASP A 128 -6.54 -5.37 10.35
N THR A 129 -5.75 -5.46 11.42
CA THR A 129 -4.28 -5.30 11.39
C THR A 129 -3.57 -6.64 11.36
N ALA A 130 -2.72 -6.86 10.37
CA ALA A 130 -1.77 -7.96 10.34
C ALA A 130 -0.41 -7.47 10.88
N GLU A 131 0.01 -8.02 12.02
CA GLU A 131 1.28 -7.69 12.68
C GLU A 131 2.30 -8.79 12.40
N TYR A 132 3.42 -8.43 11.80
CA TYR A 132 4.55 -9.32 11.50
C TYR A 132 5.70 -9.00 12.45
N ASN A 133 6.23 -10.02 13.11
CA ASN A 133 7.40 -9.88 13.98
C ASN A 133 8.67 -9.84 13.12
N ALA A 134 9.37 -8.70 13.09
CA ALA A 134 10.58 -8.54 12.28
C ALA A 134 11.70 -9.52 12.65
N ALA A 135 11.80 -9.92 13.91
CA ALA A 135 12.81 -10.87 14.38
C ALA A 135 12.64 -12.30 13.81
N ALA A 136 11.45 -12.64 13.32
CA ALA A 136 11.20 -13.92 12.66
C ALA A 136 11.81 -14.01 11.25
N TYR A 137 12.19 -12.86 10.66
CA TYR A 137 12.69 -12.76 9.29
C TYR A 137 14.14 -12.27 9.31
N LYS A 138 15.08 -13.21 9.21
CA LYS A 138 16.50 -12.86 9.20
C LYS A 138 16.85 -12.09 7.91
N VAL A 139 17.44 -10.92 8.09
CA VAL A 139 17.98 -10.07 7.03
C VAL A 139 19.44 -9.74 7.33
N GLN A 140 20.19 -9.29 6.34
CA GLN A 140 21.55 -8.83 6.52
C GLN A 140 21.61 -7.61 7.44
N GLU A 141 22.77 -7.38 8.07
CA GLU A 141 23.00 -6.18 8.86
C GLU A 141 22.81 -4.88 8.04
N SER A 142 23.17 -4.91 6.77
CA SER A 142 23.02 -3.80 5.84
C SER A 142 21.64 -3.72 5.16
N ALA A 143 20.72 -4.63 5.49
CA ALA A 143 19.43 -4.72 4.84
C ALA A 143 18.56 -3.48 5.09
N VAL A 144 17.81 -3.09 4.06
CA VAL A 144 16.77 -2.06 4.12
C VAL A 144 15.39 -2.68 4.39
N LEU A 145 14.42 -1.84 4.68
CA LEU A 145 13.05 -2.26 4.95
C LEU A 145 12.45 -3.10 3.81
N GLY A 146 12.75 -2.76 2.56
CA GLY A 146 12.31 -3.51 1.38
C GLY A 146 12.75 -4.97 1.40
N ASP A 147 13.96 -5.26 1.90
CA ASP A 147 14.45 -6.64 2.05
C ASP A 147 13.67 -7.42 3.11
N LEU A 148 13.26 -6.73 4.18
CA LEU A 148 12.38 -7.31 5.19
C LEU A 148 10.98 -7.55 4.62
N ILE A 149 10.41 -6.58 3.90
CA ILE A 149 9.08 -6.69 3.27
C ILE A 149 9.04 -7.87 2.31
N LYS A 150 10.04 -8.05 1.44
CA LYS A 150 10.10 -9.19 0.50
C LYS A 150 10.10 -10.56 1.19
N LYS A 151 10.50 -10.63 2.47
CA LYS A 151 10.48 -11.88 3.25
C LYS A 151 9.15 -12.15 3.94
N ILE A 152 8.28 -11.16 4.03
CA ILE A 152 6.96 -11.29 4.67
C ILE A 152 6.03 -12.07 3.75
N PRO A 153 5.26 -13.05 4.27
CA PRO A 153 4.27 -13.75 3.49
C PRO A 153 3.21 -12.82 2.92
N GLY A 154 2.95 -12.96 1.63
CA GLY A 154 1.95 -12.14 0.93
C GLY A 154 2.40 -10.74 0.53
N ALA A 155 3.64 -10.36 0.82
CA ALA A 155 4.19 -9.10 0.37
C ALA A 155 5.00 -9.26 -0.92
N GLU A 156 4.84 -8.32 -1.82
CA GLU A 156 5.56 -8.19 -3.08
C GLU A 156 6.01 -6.76 -3.29
N ILE A 157 7.16 -6.61 -3.91
CA ILE A 157 7.65 -5.34 -4.45
C ILE A 157 7.91 -5.60 -5.91
N ASP A 158 7.18 -4.92 -6.78
CA ASP A 158 7.35 -5.07 -8.24
C ASP A 158 8.60 -4.34 -8.75
N SER A 159 8.83 -4.42 -10.07
CA SER A 159 9.96 -3.76 -10.73
C SER A 159 9.97 -2.25 -10.56
N ASP A 160 8.80 -1.64 -10.44
CA ASP A 160 8.67 -0.19 -10.29
C ASP A 160 8.80 0.26 -8.82
N GLY A 161 8.99 -0.71 -7.89
CA GLY A 161 9.11 -0.48 -6.46
C GLY A 161 7.76 -0.30 -5.75
N LYS A 162 6.65 -0.57 -6.43
CA LYS A 162 5.33 -0.56 -5.85
C LYS A 162 5.18 -1.74 -4.89
N ILE A 163 4.79 -1.44 -3.68
CA ILE A 163 4.63 -2.44 -2.63
C ILE A 163 3.18 -2.89 -2.60
N THR A 164 2.97 -4.20 -2.66
CA THR A 164 1.68 -4.82 -2.39
C THR A 164 1.80 -5.79 -1.23
N VAL A 165 0.83 -5.79 -0.34
CA VAL A 165 0.74 -6.79 0.73
C VAL A 165 -0.65 -7.39 0.70
N ASN A 166 -0.70 -8.72 0.58
CA ASN A 166 -1.96 -9.44 0.44
C ASN A 166 -2.81 -8.91 -0.73
N GLY A 167 -2.16 -8.58 -1.87
CA GLY A 167 -2.79 -8.06 -3.07
C GLY A 167 -3.34 -6.63 -2.98
N LYS A 168 -3.07 -5.93 -1.88
CA LYS A 168 -3.42 -4.52 -1.72
C LYS A 168 -2.20 -3.64 -1.90
N ASP A 169 -2.36 -2.58 -2.65
CA ASP A 169 -1.33 -1.55 -2.81
C ASP A 169 -1.11 -0.83 -1.48
N ILE A 170 0.14 -0.70 -1.09
CA ILE A 170 0.53 0.09 0.07
C ILE A 170 0.66 1.55 -0.36
N SER A 171 -0.18 2.41 0.23
CA SER A 171 -0.21 3.83 -0.09
C SER A 171 0.79 4.64 0.74
N LYS A 172 1.10 4.20 1.97
CA LYS A 172 1.97 4.92 2.90
C LYS A 172 2.75 3.98 3.80
N ILE A 173 3.93 4.44 4.24
CA ILE A 173 4.67 3.84 5.34
C ILE A 173 4.68 4.80 6.52
N LEU A 174 4.27 4.30 7.68
CA LEU A 174 4.29 5.01 8.95
C LEU A 174 5.43 4.46 9.82
N VAL A 175 6.00 5.31 10.65
CA VAL A 175 6.99 4.92 11.67
C VAL A 175 6.48 5.36 13.04
N ASP A 176 6.13 4.41 13.91
CA ASP A 176 5.42 4.62 15.18
C ASP A 176 4.13 5.47 14.98
N GLY A 177 3.37 5.19 13.92
CA GLY A 177 2.11 5.86 13.60
C GLY A 177 2.23 7.23 12.92
N LYS A 178 3.43 7.74 12.67
CA LYS A 178 3.70 9.01 11.99
C LYS A 178 4.12 8.78 10.55
N GLU A 179 3.65 9.61 9.64
CA GLU A 179 3.94 9.48 8.21
C GLU A 179 5.44 9.64 7.92
N PHE A 180 5.99 8.78 7.07
CA PHE A 180 7.39 8.82 6.66
C PHE A 180 7.47 8.87 5.15
N PHE A 181 7.85 10.02 4.58
CA PHE A 181 7.80 10.34 3.16
C PHE A 181 6.45 9.95 2.55
N SER A 182 5.42 10.68 2.94
CA SER A 182 3.98 10.34 3.00
C SER A 182 3.41 9.72 1.76
N ASP A 183 3.66 9.83 0.58
CA ASP A 183 3.06 9.16 -0.58
C ASP A 183 4.09 8.37 -1.41
N ASP A 184 5.22 8.06 -0.80
CA ASP A 184 6.28 7.31 -1.45
C ASP A 184 6.74 6.12 -0.59
N PRO A 185 5.96 5.04 -0.52
CA PRO A 185 6.35 3.81 0.16
C PRO A 185 7.67 3.24 -0.34
N LYS A 186 7.99 3.48 -1.61
CA LYS A 186 9.25 3.08 -2.23
C LYS A 186 10.43 3.75 -1.54
N THR A 187 10.40 5.08 -1.39
CA THR A 187 11.44 5.82 -0.69
C THR A 187 11.66 5.28 0.74
N ALA A 188 10.59 5.01 1.48
CA ALA A 188 10.72 4.43 2.82
C ALA A 188 11.32 3.02 2.79
N SER A 189 10.84 2.15 1.91
CA SER A 189 11.28 0.75 1.83
C SER A 189 12.75 0.60 1.44
N GLU A 190 13.26 1.50 0.63
CA GLU A 190 14.62 1.44 0.11
C GLU A 190 15.66 2.14 0.99
N ASN A 191 15.23 2.99 1.92
CA ASN A 191 16.15 3.78 2.74
C ASN A 191 16.12 3.47 4.24
N LEU A 192 14.98 3.02 4.78
CA LEU A 192 14.89 2.68 6.21
C LEU A 192 15.66 1.38 6.51
N PRO A 193 16.56 1.36 7.51
CA PRO A 193 17.22 0.13 7.90
C PRO A 193 16.25 -0.88 8.51
N ALA A 194 16.25 -2.11 8.01
CA ALA A 194 15.41 -3.19 8.53
C ALA A 194 15.63 -3.47 10.02
N LYS A 195 16.86 -3.24 10.51
CA LYS A 195 17.25 -3.49 11.89
C LYS A 195 16.49 -2.66 12.93
N MET A 196 16.01 -1.47 12.55
CA MET A 196 15.24 -0.62 13.47
C MET A 196 13.85 -1.16 13.77
N VAL A 197 13.33 -2.04 12.92
CA VAL A 197 11.96 -2.52 13.01
C VAL A 197 11.85 -3.64 14.05
N GLU A 198 10.93 -3.48 15.01
CA GLU A 198 10.51 -4.54 15.92
C GLU A 198 9.37 -5.33 15.29
N LYS A 199 8.35 -4.60 14.79
CA LYS A 199 7.14 -5.16 14.20
C LYS A 199 6.74 -4.35 12.97
N LEU A 200 6.20 -5.04 11.99
CA LEU A 200 5.60 -4.45 10.81
C LEU A 200 4.11 -4.72 10.86
N GLN A 201 3.29 -3.67 10.87
CA GLN A 201 1.84 -3.76 10.95
C GLN A 201 1.25 -3.32 9.61
N VAL A 202 0.49 -4.20 8.97
CA VAL A 202 -0.28 -3.89 7.76
C VAL A 202 -1.72 -3.69 8.16
N LEU A 203 -2.26 -2.50 7.92
CA LEU A 203 -3.61 -2.15 8.30
C LEU A 203 -4.28 -1.25 7.26
N ASP A 204 -5.60 -1.28 7.24
CA ASP A 204 -6.38 -0.31 6.50
C ASP A 204 -6.61 0.91 7.40
N GLN A 205 -5.84 1.97 7.14
CA GLN A 205 -5.96 3.24 7.84
C GLN A 205 -7.21 3.97 7.34
N LYS A 206 -8.11 4.26 8.25
CA LYS A 206 -9.28 5.09 7.97
C LYS A 206 -8.84 6.53 7.70
N SER A 207 -9.63 7.26 6.91
CA SER A 207 -9.45 8.70 6.77
C SER A 207 -9.56 9.42 8.13
N ASP A 208 -8.98 10.61 8.25
CA ASP A 208 -9.11 11.43 9.47
C ASP A 208 -10.60 11.73 9.78
N MET A 209 -11.42 11.93 8.73
CA MET A 209 -12.86 12.13 8.86
C MET A 209 -13.53 10.89 9.46
N ALA A 210 -13.24 9.69 8.94
CA ALA A 210 -13.81 8.45 9.44
C ALA A 210 -13.33 8.10 10.85
N LEU A 211 -12.09 8.46 11.23
CA LEU A 211 -11.58 8.33 12.59
C LEU A 211 -12.32 9.23 13.58
N LEU A 212 -12.62 10.47 13.20
CA LEU A 212 -13.27 11.45 14.08
C LEU A 212 -14.77 11.26 14.17
N THR A 213 -15.44 10.91 13.07
CA THR A 213 -16.90 10.68 13.05
C THR A 213 -17.27 9.26 13.43
N GLY A 214 -16.34 8.31 13.19
CA GLY A 214 -16.60 6.89 13.33
C GLY A 214 -17.44 6.28 12.20
N PHE A 215 -17.82 7.08 11.18
CA PHE A 215 -18.41 6.62 9.93
C PHE A 215 -17.30 6.47 8.89
N ASP A 216 -17.28 5.33 8.26
CA ASP A 216 -16.38 5.07 7.17
C ASP A 216 -16.83 5.88 5.94
N ASP A 217 -15.93 6.67 5.36
CA ASP A 217 -16.23 7.48 4.16
C ASP A 217 -15.80 6.81 2.86
N GLY A 218 -15.21 5.61 2.95
CA GLY A 218 -14.71 4.87 1.80
C GLY A 218 -13.31 5.24 1.35
N GLU A 219 -12.68 6.22 2.00
CA GLU A 219 -11.33 6.73 1.67
C GLU A 219 -10.23 6.03 2.49
N GLU A 220 -10.41 4.74 2.84
CA GLU A 220 -9.40 3.96 3.53
C GLU A 220 -8.19 3.70 2.64
N GLN A 221 -7.01 3.76 3.24
CA GLN A 221 -5.74 3.44 2.59
C GLN A 221 -5.07 2.28 3.30
N THR A 222 -4.54 1.31 2.55
CA THR A 222 -3.72 0.26 3.16
C THR A 222 -2.32 0.80 3.40
N VAL A 223 -1.87 0.75 4.64
CA VAL A 223 -0.58 1.30 5.07
C VAL A 223 0.26 0.25 5.80
N ILE A 224 1.57 0.45 5.80
CA ILE A 224 2.50 -0.27 6.67
C ILE A 224 2.91 0.65 7.80
N ASN A 225 2.64 0.26 9.06
CA ASN A 225 3.16 0.94 10.23
C ASN A 225 4.33 0.14 10.82
N LEU A 226 5.47 0.79 10.94
CA LEU A 226 6.68 0.22 11.52
C LEU A 226 6.73 0.60 13.00
N VAL A 227 6.76 -0.40 13.87
CA VAL A 227 7.04 -0.20 15.29
C VAL A 227 8.55 -0.27 15.48
N VAL A 228 9.15 0.82 15.97
CA VAL A 228 10.59 0.91 16.20
C VAL A 228 10.95 0.22 17.51
N LYS A 229 12.08 -0.50 17.53
CA LYS A 229 12.61 -1.15 18.74
C LYS A 229 12.77 -0.12 19.87
N PRO A 230 12.36 -0.43 21.12
CA PRO A 230 12.40 0.51 22.23
C PRO A 230 13.74 1.18 22.45
N GLY A 231 14.86 0.44 22.35
CA GLY A 231 16.20 0.96 22.49
C GLY A 231 16.68 1.89 21.37
N MET A 232 15.91 2.09 20.31
CA MET A 232 16.26 2.93 19.15
C MET A 232 15.42 4.21 19.06
N LYS A 233 14.69 4.58 20.12
CA LYS A 233 13.85 5.78 20.17
C LYS A 233 14.60 7.05 20.59
N GLU A 234 15.83 6.94 21.12
CA GLU A 234 16.66 8.09 21.51
C GLU A 234 18.09 7.93 20.99
N GLY A 235 18.44 8.68 19.96
CA GLY A 235 19.78 8.62 19.39
C GLY A 235 19.85 9.01 17.92
N VAL A 236 20.96 8.69 17.32
CA VAL A 236 21.27 8.92 15.91
C VAL A 236 21.63 7.60 15.25
N MET A 237 21.07 7.34 14.09
CA MET A 237 21.47 6.23 13.23
C MET A 237 21.55 6.67 11.79
N GLY A 238 22.41 6.02 11.02
CA GLY A 238 22.49 6.30 9.59
C GLY A 238 23.27 5.24 8.84
N THR A 239 23.17 5.33 7.52
CA THR A 239 23.84 4.46 6.56
C THR A 239 24.36 5.32 5.43
N VAL A 240 25.59 5.07 5.02
CA VAL A 240 26.19 5.63 3.80
C VAL A 240 26.70 4.46 2.98
N SER A 241 26.36 4.44 1.70
CA SER A 241 26.83 3.41 0.78
C SER A 241 27.22 4.02 -0.57
N GLY A 242 28.22 3.42 -1.20
CA GLY A 242 28.65 3.74 -2.53
C GLY A 242 29.10 2.47 -3.27
N GLY A 243 28.83 2.39 -4.55
CA GLY A 243 29.19 1.28 -5.40
C GLY A 243 29.50 1.75 -6.81
N TYR A 244 30.45 1.04 -7.45
CA TYR A 244 30.81 1.25 -8.84
C TYR A 244 30.99 -0.09 -9.53
N GLY A 245 30.63 -0.15 -10.80
CA GLY A 245 30.65 -1.35 -11.59
C GLY A 245 31.15 -1.11 -13.02
N ASN A 246 31.20 -2.19 -13.80
CA ASN A 246 31.46 -2.07 -15.23
C ASN A 246 30.30 -1.36 -15.94
N LYS A 247 30.51 -0.95 -17.20
CA LYS A 247 29.55 -0.20 -18.03
C LYS A 247 29.10 1.10 -17.32
N ASP A 248 30.01 1.72 -16.58
CA ASP A 248 29.82 2.98 -15.87
C ASP A 248 28.63 2.98 -14.89
N ARG A 249 28.28 1.79 -14.36
CA ARG A 249 27.22 1.68 -13.37
C ARG A 249 27.69 2.18 -12.01
N TYR A 250 26.91 3.05 -11.41
CA TYR A 250 27.18 3.60 -10.07
C TYR A 250 25.93 3.64 -9.20
N GLU A 251 26.15 3.61 -7.91
CA GLU A 251 25.12 3.88 -6.89
C GLU A 251 25.76 4.58 -5.69
N ALA A 252 25.07 5.57 -5.14
CA ALA A 252 25.45 6.24 -3.90
C ALA A 252 24.20 6.54 -3.09
N ASN A 253 24.18 6.12 -1.81
CA ASN A 253 23.02 6.31 -0.93
C ASN A 253 23.46 6.82 0.41
N GLY A 254 22.69 7.73 0.99
CA GLY A 254 22.86 8.24 2.33
C GLY A 254 21.52 8.31 3.05
N PHE A 255 21.49 7.87 4.30
CA PHE A 255 20.35 8.01 5.19
C PHE A 255 20.82 8.36 6.59
N VAL A 256 20.18 9.34 7.22
CA VAL A 256 20.37 9.68 8.63
C VAL A 256 19.02 9.87 9.31
N ASN A 257 18.89 9.35 10.52
CA ASN A 257 17.71 9.55 11.37
C ASN A 257 18.16 9.94 12.77
N ILE A 258 17.62 11.04 13.27
CA ILE A 258 17.82 11.55 14.63
C ILE A 258 16.48 11.41 15.34
N ALA A 259 16.47 10.66 16.46
CA ALA A 259 15.28 10.43 17.25
C ALA A 259 15.50 10.89 18.70
N ARG A 260 14.51 11.57 19.27
CA ARG A 260 14.43 11.97 20.69
C ARG A 260 13.02 11.72 21.21
N GLY A 261 12.78 10.53 21.76
CA GLY A 261 11.43 10.08 22.13
C GLY A 261 10.52 10.06 20.91
N ASP A 262 9.44 10.84 20.96
CA ASP A 262 8.47 10.96 19.88
C ASP A 262 8.86 11.94 18.76
N ASN A 263 9.98 12.67 18.92
CA ASN A 263 10.46 13.60 17.92
C ASN A 263 11.49 12.92 17.00
N ARG A 264 11.35 13.16 15.69
CA ARG A 264 12.23 12.55 14.68
C ARG A 264 12.53 13.53 13.57
N LEU A 265 13.79 13.51 13.13
CA LEU A 265 14.27 14.17 11.92
C LEU A 265 15.04 13.15 11.10
N SER A 266 14.68 12.99 9.84
CA SER A 266 15.37 12.09 8.91
C SER A 266 15.76 12.83 7.65
N ALA A 267 16.92 12.49 7.10
CA ALA A 267 17.34 12.96 5.77
C ALA A 267 17.85 11.78 4.95
N LEU A 268 17.64 11.84 3.65
CA LEU A 268 18.09 10.82 2.72
C LEU A 268 18.57 11.44 1.41
N GLY A 269 19.44 10.71 0.72
CA GLY A 269 19.90 11.02 -0.62
C GLY A 269 20.25 9.77 -1.39
N ASN A 270 19.97 9.77 -2.70
CA ASN A 270 20.25 8.66 -3.59
C ASN A 270 20.64 9.17 -4.96
N PHE A 271 21.67 8.57 -5.55
CA PHE A 271 22.16 8.82 -6.90
C PHE A 271 22.52 7.50 -7.53
N ASN A 272 21.97 7.16 -8.70
CA ASN A 272 22.30 5.94 -9.40
C ASN A 272 21.90 5.98 -10.87
N ASN A 273 22.50 5.08 -11.68
CA ASN A 273 22.15 4.82 -13.07
C ASN A 273 21.89 3.34 -13.35
N ASN A 274 21.49 2.59 -12.35
CA ASN A 274 21.21 1.15 -12.42
C ASN A 274 19.71 0.81 -12.44
N ASN A 275 18.88 1.73 -12.97
CA ASN A 275 17.41 1.66 -13.00
C ASN A 275 16.76 1.52 -11.61
N ASN A 276 17.47 1.90 -10.56
CA ASN A 276 16.90 1.93 -9.23
C ASN A 276 16.28 3.31 -8.96
N ALA A 277 15.05 3.51 -9.39
CA ALA A 277 14.36 4.79 -9.32
C ALA A 277 14.07 5.29 -7.88
N GLY A 278 14.45 4.57 -6.85
CA GLY A 278 14.13 4.94 -5.48
C GLY A 278 15.24 4.81 -4.45
N GLY A 279 16.43 4.38 -4.81
CA GLY A 279 17.59 4.38 -3.94
C GLY A 279 17.65 3.26 -2.92
N GLY A 280 17.86 2.05 -3.39
CA GLY A 280 18.16 0.92 -2.51
C GLY A 280 19.57 1.01 -1.95
N GLY A 281 19.69 0.93 -0.64
CA GLY A 281 20.98 0.67 -0.01
C GLY A 281 21.58 -0.63 -0.58
N SER A 282 22.90 -0.74 -0.57
CA SER A 282 23.69 -1.87 -1.12
C SER A 282 23.32 -3.27 -0.56
N GLY A 283 22.22 -3.39 0.18
CA GLY A 283 21.67 -4.60 0.77
C GLY A 283 20.45 -5.17 0.06
N GLY A 284 19.82 -4.40 -0.82
CA GLY A 284 18.55 -4.80 -1.43
C GLY A 284 18.73 -5.56 -2.74
N ARG A 285 17.95 -6.60 -2.95
CA ARG A 285 17.73 -7.26 -4.25
C ARG A 285 16.84 -6.39 -5.16
N GLY A 286 17.05 -5.07 -5.18
CA GLY A 286 16.42 -4.15 -6.10
C GLY A 286 17.08 -4.27 -7.46
N TRP A 287 16.82 -5.34 -8.18
CA TRP A 287 17.16 -5.49 -9.58
C TRP A 287 16.02 -4.81 -10.35
N GLY A 288 16.24 -3.53 -10.68
CA GLY A 288 15.24 -2.77 -11.43
C GLY A 288 15.07 -3.37 -12.83
N ASN A 289 13.86 -3.72 -13.17
CA ASN A 289 13.46 -4.09 -14.51
C ASN A 289 12.59 -2.97 -15.09
N ASN A 290 13.08 -1.73 -15.03
CA ASN A 290 12.39 -0.58 -15.61
C ASN A 290 12.63 -0.58 -17.11
N ARG A 291 11.62 -0.22 -17.88
CA ARG A 291 11.73 0.02 -19.31
C ARG A 291 12.70 1.16 -19.55
N GLY A 292 13.66 0.95 -20.43
CA GLY A 292 14.68 1.94 -20.72
C GLY A 292 15.85 1.97 -19.74
N LEU A 293 16.69 2.96 -19.91
CA LEU A 293 17.83 3.26 -19.04
C LEU A 293 17.52 4.50 -18.23
N THR A 294 17.53 4.38 -16.91
CA THR A 294 17.13 5.47 -16.01
C THR A 294 18.26 5.87 -15.08
N GLU A 295 18.58 7.16 -15.08
CA GLU A 295 19.39 7.82 -14.05
C GLU A 295 18.46 8.49 -13.03
N THR A 296 18.80 8.38 -11.75
CA THR A 296 18.00 8.93 -10.66
C THR A 296 18.86 9.75 -9.72
N ALA A 297 18.40 10.95 -9.39
CA ALA A 297 18.91 11.77 -8.31
C ALA A 297 17.75 12.10 -7.36
N MET A 298 17.89 11.76 -6.08
CA MET A 298 16.85 12.00 -5.08
C MET A 298 17.45 12.51 -3.78
N GLY A 299 16.75 13.47 -3.15
CA GLY A 299 17.08 13.95 -1.81
C GLY A 299 15.81 14.32 -1.05
N GLY A 300 15.78 14.08 0.25
CA GLY A 300 14.59 14.40 1.03
C GLY A 300 14.85 14.53 2.52
N VAL A 301 13.98 15.29 3.18
CA VAL A 301 13.96 15.49 4.63
C VAL A 301 12.55 15.17 5.13
N ASN A 302 12.46 14.40 6.21
CA ASN A 302 11.21 14.10 6.92
C ASN A 302 11.33 14.56 8.37
N VAL A 303 10.28 15.18 8.87
CA VAL A 303 10.19 15.67 10.24
C VAL A 303 8.92 15.14 10.89
N ALA A 304 9.02 14.72 12.16
CA ALA A 304 7.87 14.37 13.00
C ALA A 304 8.13 14.89 14.40
N MET A 305 7.31 15.82 14.88
CA MET A 305 7.51 16.52 16.13
C MET A 305 6.23 16.54 16.97
N GLU A 306 6.39 16.44 18.26
CA GLU A 306 5.33 16.56 19.26
C GLU A 306 5.73 17.61 20.32
N PRO A 307 5.68 18.93 19.99
CA PRO A 307 6.06 19.99 20.92
C PRO A 307 5.24 19.97 22.20
N SER A 308 3.99 19.50 22.14
CA SER A 308 3.14 19.30 23.30
C SER A 308 2.14 18.18 23.04
N LYS A 309 1.52 17.65 24.11
CA LYS A 309 0.42 16.67 24.00
C LYS A 309 -0.78 17.18 23.21
N LYS A 310 -0.90 18.49 23.01
CA LYS A 310 -1.99 19.14 22.28
C LYS A 310 -1.67 19.49 20.85
N PHE A 311 -0.39 19.51 20.48
CA PHE A 311 0.04 19.92 19.16
C PHE A 311 1.14 18.99 18.64
N LYS A 312 0.88 18.44 17.47
CA LYS A 312 1.80 17.55 16.74
C LYS A 312 1.89 18.00 15.30
N TYR A 313 3.03 17.78 14.69
CA TYR A 313 3.17 17.91 13.25
C TYR A 313 4.16 16.91 12.69
N ASP A 314 3.87 16.44 11.52
CA ASP A 314 4.76 15.60 10.71
C ASP A 314 4.69 16.03 9.24
N GLY A 315 5.74 15.72 8.50
CA GLY A 315 5.79 16.05 7.09
C GLY A 315 7.13 15.75 6.47
N ASP A 316 7.19 15.96 5.15
CA ASP A 316 8.37 15.75 4.34
C ASP A 316 8.53 16.79 3.24
N ALA A 317 9.77 16.98 2.82
CA ALA A 317 10.13 17.68 1.60
C ALA A 317 11.10 16.79 0.81
N GLN A 318 10.82 16.60 -0.48
CA GLN A 318 11.55 15.69 -1.35
C GLN A 318 11.78 16.30 -2.72
N TYR A 319 12.99 16.14 -3.22
CA TYR A 319 13.36 16.35 -4.62
C TYR A 319 13.62 14.99 -5.29
N ARG A 320 13.12 14.79 -6.51
CA ARG A 320 13.44 13.66 -7.37
C ARG A 320 13.67 14.13 -8.79
N GLY A 321 14.85 13.86 -9.33
CA GLY A 321 15.19 13.98 -10.74
C GLY A 321 15.33 12.61 -11.37
N THR A 322 14.76 12.39 -12.55
CA THR A 322 14.93 11.18 -13.35
C THR A 322 15.22 11.57 -14.80
N ASP A 323 16.18 10.93 -15.40
CA ASP A 323 16.45 10.96 -16.83
C ASP A 323 16.30 9.53 -17.37
N ASN A 324 15.32 9.32 -18.24
CA ASN A 324 14.95 8.00 -18.73
C ASN A 324 14.99 7.96 -20.25
N ASN A 325 15.86 7.09 -20.82
CA ASN A 325 15.99 6.82 -22.24
C ASN A 325 15.32 5.50 -22.58
N VAL A 326 14.25 5.54 -23.35
CA VAL A 326 13.46 4.38 -23.74
C VAL A 326 13.48 4.20 -25.25
N GLU A 327 13.97 3.06 -25.71
CA GLU A 327 13.81 2.60 -27.08
C GLU A 327 12.73 1.53 -27.11
N THR A 328 11.77 1.66 -28.02
CA THR A 328 10.64 0.74 -28.13
C THR A 328 10.43 0.33 -29.55
N THR A 329 10.31 -0.98 -29.79
CA THR A 329 9.76 -1.52 -31.03
C THR A 329 8.45 -2.19 -30.74
N SER A 330 7.41 -1.85 -31.48
CA SER A 330 6.07 -2.40 -31.27
C SER A 330 5.38 -2.79 -32.56
N SER A 331 4.53 -3.81 -32.47
CA SER A 331 3.62 -4.21 -33.53
C SER A 331 2.20 -4.24 -32.98
N THR A 332 1.31 -3.48 -33.61
CA THR A 332 -0.09 -3.35 -33.24
C THR A 332 -0.97 -3.90 -34.33
N THR A 333 -1.81 -4.86 -34.01
CA THR A 333 -2.85 -5.41 -34.87
C THR A 333 -4.22 -4.91 -34.42
N TYR A 334 -4.99 -4.36 -35.33
CA TYR A 334 -6.33 -3.82 -35.03
C TYR A 334 -7.40 -4.90 -35.17
N THR A 335 -8.33 -4.98 -34.22
CA THR A 335 -9.37 -6.04 -34.19
C THR A 335 -10.47 -5.82 -35.20
N SER A 336 -10.66 -4.57 -35.66
CA SER A 336 -11.72 -4.15 -36.58
C SER A 336 -11.31 -4.19 -38.06
N SER A 337 -10.03 -4.42 -38.35
CA SER A 337 -9.49 -4.33 -39.71
C SER A 337 -8.30 -5.26 -39.87
N ASP A 338 -7.83 -5.36 -41.10
CA ASP A 338 -6.56 -6.03 -41.44
C ASP A 338 -5.31 -5.14 -41.27
N MET A 339 -5.49 -3.99 -40.56
CA MET A 339 -4.44 -3.00 -40.38
C MET A 339 -3.43 -3.46 -39.35
N ILE A 340 -2.16 -3.34 -39.68
CA ILE A 340 -1.01 -3.57 -38.78
C ILE A 340 -0.17 -2.28 -38.76
N GLU A 341 0.25 -1.88 -37.56
CA GLU A 341 1.16 -0.76 -37.35
C GLU A 341 2.42 -1.26 -36.66
N ASN A 342 3.56 -1.16 -37.35
CA ASN A 342 4.88 -1.42 -36.82
C ASN A 342 5.51 -0.08 -36.46
N LYS A 343 5.96 0.09 -35.22
CA LYS A 343 6.50 1.36 -34.75
C LYS A 343 7.81 1.14 -34.01
N THR A 344 8.81 1.91 -34.35
CA THR A 344 10.03 2.08 -33.59
C THR A 344 10.07 3.51 -33.01
N SER A 345 10.41 3.64 -31.76
CA SER A 345 10.51 4.96 -31.13
C SER A 345 11.64 5.04 -30.11
N SER A 346 12.26 6.20 -30.06
CA SER A 346 13.23 6.59 -29.04
C SER A 346 12.68 7.79 -28.27
N GLN A 347 12.68 7.69 -26.95
CA GLN A 347 12.20 8.74 -26.06
C GLN A 347 13.23 9.05 -25.00
N ASN A 348 13.45 10.34 -24.75
CA ASN A 348 14.15 10.86 -23.58
C ASN A 348 13.17 11.65 -22.71
N ASN A 349 13.03 11.25 -21.46
CA ASN A 349 12.15 11.90 -20.50
C ASN A 349 12.95 12.37 -19.29
N ASN A 350 13.19 13.67 -19.19
CA ASN A 350 13.85 14.30 -18.04
C ASN A 350 12.79 14.98 -17.14
N ASN A 351 12.56 14.37 -15.96
CA ASN A 351 11.57 14.82 -15.02
C ASN A 351 12.23 15.27 -13.71
N LYS A 352 11.85 16.47 -13.21
CA LYS A 352 12.30 17.01 -11.93
C LYS A 352 11.08 17.36 -11.10
N ASN A 353 10.95 16.72 -9.94
CA ASN A 353 9.81 16.87 -9.06
C ASN A 353 10.27 17.33 -7.67
N MET A 354 9.61 18.34 -7.13
CA MET A 354 9.74 18.79 -5.75
C MET A 354 8.38 18.66 -5.08
N ASN A 355 8.32 17.99 -3.94
CA ASN A 355 7.10 17.81 -3.16
C ASN A 355 7.36 18.19 -1.71
N GLY A 356 6.43 18.93 -1.10
CA GLY A 356 6.43 19.24 0.32
C GLY A 356 5.06 18.96 0.90
N ARG A 357 4.98 18.13 1.92
CA ARG A 357 3.73 17.71 2.55
C ARG A 357 3.87 17.81 4.05
N PHE A 358 2.87 18.39 4.71
CA PHE A 358 2.82 18.51 6.13
C PHE A 358 1.45 18.15 6.67
N LYS A 359 1.44 17.65 7.90
CA LYS A 359 0.24 17.41 8.69
C LYS A 359 0.41 18.08 10.03
N PHE A 360 -0.52 18.94 10.40
CA PHE A 360 -0.60 19.58 11.70
C PHE A 360 -1.84 19.07 12.41
N GLU A 361 -1.67 18.58 13.63
CA GLU A 361 -2.74 18.13 14.49
C GLU A 361 -2.77 19.00 15.75
N TRP A 362 -3.90 19.62 16.01
CA TRP A 362 -4.11 20.44 17.18
C TRP A 362 -5.36 20.04 17.95
N THR A 363 -5.20 19.71 19.23
CA THR A 363 -6.27 19.36 20.16
C THR A 363 -6.33 20.42 21.28
N PRO A 364 -6.95 21.60 21.02
CA PRO A 364 -6.97 22.69 21.99
C PRO A 364 -7.62 22.27 23.32
N ASP A 365 -8.63 21.44 23.26
CA ASP A 365 -9.34 20.84 24.38
C ASP A 365 -9.70 19.37 24.11
N SER A 366 -10.28 18.66 25.08
CA SER A 366 -10.64 17.24 24.97
C SER A 366 -11.81 16.95 24.01
N LEU A 367 -12.48 17.98 23.50
CA LEU A 367 -13.67 17.89 22.65
C LEU A 367 -13.41 18.29 21.22
N THR A 368 -12.32 19.03 20.96
CA THR A 368 -12.03 19.63 19.67
C THR A 368 -10.75 19.05 19.05
N ASN A 369 -10.84 18.60 17.79
CA ASN A 369 -9.71 18.20 16.98
C ASN A 369 -9.65 19.05 15.71
N ILE A 370 -8.47 19.54 15.40
CA ILE A 370 -8.17 20.32 14.19
C ILE A 370 -7.00 19.65 13.50
N ILE A 371 -7.19 19.28 12.22
CA ILE A 371 -6.15 18.68 11.39
C ILE A 371 -6.02 19.55 10.14
N PHE A 372 -4.79 19.99 9.84
CA PHE A 372 -4.49 20.75 8.62
C PHE A 372 -3.39 20.04 7.84
N ARG A 373 -3.63 19.79 6.54
CA ARG A 373 -2.71 19.10 5.63
C ARG A 373 -2.44 19.96 4.39
N PRO A 374 -1.44 20.83 4.40
CA PRO A 374 -0.96 21.51 3.19
C PRO A 374 -0.04 20.60 2.39
N ASN A 375 -0.11 20.73 1.07
CA ASN A 375 0.75 20.05 0.11
C ASN A 375 1.17 21.02 -0.98
N LEU A 376 2.47 21.05 -1.29
CA LEU A 376 3.07 21.81 -2.37
C LEU A 376 3.77 20.84 -3.31
N SER A 377 3.53 20.95 -4.59
CA SER A 377 4.21 20.17 -5.62
C SER A 377 4.63 21.06 -6.78
N TYR A 378 5.89 20.95 -7.19
CA TYR A 378 6.41 21.56 -8.40
C TYR A 378 7.03 20.47 -9.27
N SER A 379 6.63 20.40 -10.53
CA SER A 379 7.20 19.48 -11.51
C SER A 379 7.68 20.25 -12.74
N LYS A 380 8.84 19.82 -13.25
CA LYS A 380 9.36 20.23 -14.56
C LYS A 380 9.63 18.96 -15.37
N SER A 381 9.15 18.91 -16.59
CA SER A 381 9.29 17.77 -17.49
C SER A 381 9.77 18.23 -18.86
N ASN A 382 10.90 17.69 -19.31
CA ASN A 382 11.38 17.86 -20.68
C ASN A 382 11.27 16.51 -21.35
N GLN A 383 10.59 16.45 -22.47
CA GLN A 383 10.39 15.23 -23.23
C GLN A 383 10.84 15.45 -24.67
N PHE A 384 11.61 14.50 -25.18
CA PHE A 384 11.96 14.41 -26.59
C PHE A 384 11.59 13.03 -27.09
N SER A 385 10.97 12.92 -28.25
CA SER A 385 10.55 11.66 -28.85
C SER A 385 10.74 11.70 -30.34
N MET A 386 11.40 10.66 -30.88
CA MET A 386 11.45 10.37 -32.31
C MET A 386 10.74 9.04 -32.53
N SER A 387 10.00 8.91 -33.63
CA SER A 387 9.38 7.63 -33.98
C SER A 387 9.22 7.48 -35.50
N GLU A 388 9.42 6.25 -35.94
CA GLU A 388 9.09 5.78 -37.28
C GLU A 388 7.93 4.79 -37.14
N SER A 389 6.86 4.97 -37.89
CA SER A 389 5.68 4.12 -37.86
C SER A 389 5.28 3.75 -39.27
N GLU A 390 5.32 2.47 -39.57
CA GLU A 390 4.81 1.91 -40.81
C GLU A 390 3.41 1.34 -40.57
N ARG A 391 2.41 1.81 -41.29
CA ARG A 391 1.06 1.32 -41.25
C ARG A 391 0.64 0.70 -42.52
N THR A 392 0.29 -0.59 -42.48
CA THR A 392 -0.03 -1.43 -43.63
C THR A 392 -1.40 -2.07 -43.51
N THR A 393 -2.07 -2.28 -44.61
CA THR A 393 -3.30 -3.04 -44.74
C THR A 393 -3.32 -3.79 -46.08
N ALA A 394 -3.77 -5.03 -46.07
CA ALA A 394 -3.88 -5.83 -47.30
C ALA A 394 -5.09 -5.41 -48.13
N SER A 395 -6.13 -4.87 -47.53
CA SER A 395 -7.37 -4.46 -48.19
C SER A 395 -7.23 -3.17 -49.03
N SER A 396 -6.18 -2.36 -48.80
CA SER A 396 -5.95 -1.12 -49.57
C SER A 396 -4.47 -0.70 -49.52
N GLU A 397 -3.65 -1.30 -50.38
CA GLU A 397 -2.22 -1.01 -50.44
C GLU A 397 -1.89 0.46 -50.73
N LYS A 398 -2.79 1.18 -51.43
CA LYS A 398 -2.66 2.62 -51.68
C LYS A 398 -2.72 3.49 -50.43
N ASP A 399 -3.25 2.95 -49.34
CA ASP A 399 -3.38 3.64 -48.05
C ASP A 399 -2.24 3.31 -47.09
N ASN A 400 -1.31 2.47 -47.47
CA ASN A 400 -0.11 2.16 -46.72
C ASN A 400 0.84 3.35 -46.70
N PHE A 401 1.48 3.58 -45.55
CA PHE A 401 2.36 4.72 -45.36
C PHE A 401 3.49 4.43 -44.37
N LEU A 402 4.55 5.24 -44.50
CA LEU A 402 5.58 5.42 -43.51
C LEU A 402 5.47 6.83 -42.92
N ALA A 403 5.42 6.93 -41.62
CA ALA A 403 5.38 8.19 -40.90
C ALA A 403 6.62 8.35 -40.01
N ASN A 404 7.35 9.44 -40.19
CA ASN A 404 8.47 9.85 -39.35
C ASN A 404 7.99 11.03 -38.53
N SER A 405 8.14 10.96 -37.20
CA SER A 405 7.68 12.00 -36.29
C SER A 405 8.75 12.32 -35.27
N GLU A 406 8.93 13.62 -35.03
CA GLU A 406 9.76 14.18 -33.97
C GLU A 406 8.93 15.14 -33.13
N SER A 407 9.02 15.01 -31.81
CA SER A 407 8.35 15.94 -30.89
C SER A 407 9.24 16.27 -29.70
N SER A 408 9.18 17.53 -29.29
CA SER A 408 9.86 18.02 -28.09
C SER A 408 8.90 18.87 -27.29
N SER A 409 8.95 18.74 -25.97
CA SER A 409 8.18 19.59 -25.05
C SER A 409 8.96 19.91 -23.78
N ASP A 410 8.81 21.15 -23.31
CA ASP A 410 9.29 21.64 -22.00
C ASP A 410 8.07 22.14 -21.21
N GLY A 411 7.78 21.52 -20.10
CA GLY A 411 6.63 21.87 -19.29
C GLY A 411 6.97 21.99 -17.81
N HIS A 412 6.21 22.85 -17.13
CA HIS A 412 6.26 22.92 -15.68
C HIS A 412 4.83 23.02 -15.10
N THR A 413 4.67 22.54 -13.88
CA THR A 413 3.40 22.63 -13.15
C THR A 413 3.67 22.90 -11.68
N LEU A 414 3.03 23.94 -11.15
CA LEU A 414 2.95 24.23 -9.72
C LEU A 414 1.57 23.84 -9.21
N ARG A 415 1.55 23.10 -8.11
CA ARG A 415 0.31 22.69 -7.46
C ARG A 415 0.36 22.95 -5.96
N LEU A 416 -0.70 23.56 -5.46
CA LEU A 416 -0.93 23.82 -4.04
C LEU A 416 -2.25 23.18 -3.65
N ASP A 417 -2.23 22.29 -2.67
CA ASP A 417 -3.43 21.66 -2.12
C ASP A 417 -3.47 21.86 -0.60
N GLY A 418 -4.65 21.92 -0.03
CA GLY A 418 -4.86 22.01 1.41
C GLY A 418 -6.13 21.31 1.85
N ASN A 419 -6.07 20.66 3.01
CA ASN A 419 -7.23 20.06 3.67
C ASN A 419 -7.25 20.51 5.14
N LEU A 420 -8.34 21.10 5.57
CA LEU A 420 -8.61 21.50 6.95
C LEU A 420 -9.81 20.71 7.47
N LEU A 421 -9.61 19.93 8.52
CA LEU A 421 -10.62 19.16 9.20
C LEU A 421 -10.78 19.67 10.62
N VAL A 422 -12.00 20.06 10.99
CA VAL A 422 -12.35 20.52 12.33
C VAL A 422 -13.50 19.64 12.84
N SER A 423 -13.29 18.95 13.95
CA SER A 423 -14.29 18.11 14.59
C SER A 423 -14.49 18.52 16.03
N ARG A 424 -15.74 18.65 16.46
CA ARG A 424 -16.12 18.99 17.84
C ARG A 424 -17.16 18.02 18.36
N LYS A 425 -16.85 17.41 19.50
CA LYS A 425 -17.83 16.62 20.29
C LYS A 425 -18.76 17.57 21.03
N LEU A 426 -20.07 17.38 20.85
CA LEU A 426 -21.12 18.22 21.47
C LEU A 426 -21.72 17.57 22.71
N SER A 427 -21.52 16.26 22.90
CA SER A 427 -21.97 15.56 24.10
C SER A 427 -21.07 14.35 24.41
N SER A 428 -21.12 13.90 25.66
CA SER A 428 -20.47 12.68 26.14
C SER A 428 -21.04 11.39 25.51
N LYS A 429 -22.24 11.46 24.90
CA LYS A 429 -22.91 10.33 24.24
C LYS A 429 -22.45 10.11 22.81
N GLY A 430 -21.53 10.95 22.29
CA GLY A 430 -20.97 10.82 20.96
C GLY A 430 -21.58 11.72 19.88
N ARG A 431 -22.49 12.67 20.24
CA ARG A 431 -22.94 13.72 19.30
C ARG A 431 -21.75 14.57 18.89
N SER A 432 -21.58 14.78 17.58
CA SER A 432 -20.47 15.57 17.06
C SER A 432 -20.82 16.28 15.76
N VAL A 433 -20.11 17.38 15.50
CA VAL A 433 -20.10 18.09 14.22
C VAL A 433 -18.68 18.05 13.68
N THR A 434 -18.55 17.72 12.42
CA THR A 434 -17.27 17.74 11.70
C THR A 434 -17.39 18.51 10.42
N VAL A 435 -16.48 19.45 10.21
CA VAL A 435 -16.36 20.26 9.01
C VAL A 435 -15.03 19.94 8.35
N GLU A 436 -15.06 19.63 7.07
CA GLU A 436 -13.89 19.45 6.23
C GLU A 436 -13.91 20.48 5.11
N LEU A 437 -12.84 21.25 4.97
CA LEU A 437 -12.60 22.17 3.88
C LEU A 437 -11.35 21.75 3.14
N SER A 438 -11.45 21.48 1.86
CA SER A 438 -10.28 21.21 1.03
C SER A 438 -10.28 22.08 -0.21
N GLY A 439 -9.11 22.40 -0.69
CA GLY A 439 -8.94 23.19 -1.92
C GLY A 439 -7.59 22.93 -2.54
N GLY A 440 -7.51 23.15 -3.84
CA GLY A 440 -6.29 23.02 -4.62
C GLY A 440 -6.26 24.01 -5.76
N LEU A 441 -5.06 24.46 -6.10
CA LEU A 441 -4.72 25.30 -7.23
C LEU A 441 -3.65 24.61 -8.04
N SER A 442 -3.77 24.61 -9.35
CA SER A 442 -2.74 24.09 -10.26
C SER A 442 -2.54 25.07 -11.41
N ASP A 443 -1.29 25.45 -11.64
CA ASP A 443 -0.85 26.30 -12.74
C ASP A 443 0.25 25.57 -13.50
N GLY A 444 0.02 25.31 -14.79
CA GLY A 444 0.94 24.59 -15.66
C GLY A 444 1.10 25.28 -17.00
N ASN A 445 2.32 25.26 -17.52
CA ASN A 445 2.66 25.71 -18.86
C ASN A 445 3.52 24.68 -19.58
N THR A 446 3.24 24.44 -20.85
CA THR A 446 4.00 23.52 -21.71
C THR A 446 4.21 24.19 -23.06
N ASP A 447 5.46 24.31 -23.47
CA ASP A 447 5.89 24.71 -24.81
C ASP A 447 6.31 23.45 -25.56
N GLY A 448 5.94 23.31 -26.84
CA GLY A 448 6.30 22.14 -27.60
C GLY A 448 6.43 22.39 -29.09
N ILE A 449 7.14 21.47 -29.74
CA ILE A 449 7.34 21.41 -31.19
C ILE A 449 6.87 20.04 -31.63
N THR A 450 6.16 19.98 -32.74
CA THR A 450 5.78 18.72 -33.40
C THR A 450 6.12 18.83 -34.87
N TYR A 451 6.93 17.89 -35.34
CA TYR A 451 7.26 17.72 -36.75
C TYR A 451 6.93 16.30 -37.18
N SER A 452 6.23 16.10 -38.28
CA SER A 452 5.89 14.78 -38.79
C SER A 452 5.79 14.82 -40.32
N ILE A 453 6.35 13.84 -40.96
CA ILE A 453 6.20 13.59 -42.38
C ILE A 453 5.57 12.20 -42.53
N THR A 454 4.52 12.09 -43.35
CA THR A 454 3.84 10.86 -43.70
C THR A 454 3.87 10.68 -45.21
N ASP A 455 4.58 9.64 -45.67
CA ASP A 455 4.76 9.33 -47.08
C ASP A 455 3.92 8.08 -47.44
N TYR A 456 2.99 8.24 -48.36
CA TYR A 456 2.15 7.14 -48.83
C TYR A 456 2.87 6.35 -49.93
N TYR A 457 2.91 5.01 -49.83
CA TYR A 457 3.68 4.17 -50.75
C TYR A 457 3.17 4.19 -52.21
N ASN A 458 1.86 4.24 -52.38
CA ASN A 458 1.22 4.14 -53.69
C ASN A 458 0.42 5.41 -54.08
N ARG A 459 0.81 6.54 -53.51
CA ARG A 459 0.30 7.89 -53.82
C ARG A 459 1.51 8.82 -53.92
N ASP A 460 1.49 9.72 -54.88
CA ASP A 460 2.48 10.82 -54.93
C ASP A 460 1.98 11.94 -53.94
N GLU A 461 1.86 11.58 -52.65
CA GLU A 461 1.36 12.43 -51.60
C GLU A 461 2.18 12.25 -50.33
N SER A 462 2.74 13.36 -49.84
CA SER A 462 3.35 13.45 -48.51
C SER A 462 2.55 14.46 -47.68
N ARG A 463 2.29 14.11 -46.44
CA ARG A 463 1.68 15.04 -45.48
C ARG A 463 2.69 15.49 -44.47
N ILE A 464 2.85 16.80 -44.33
CA ILE A 464 3.79 17.43 -43.42
C ILE A 464 3.00 18.16 -42.35
N GLN A 465 3.33 17.90 -41.08
CA GLN A 465 2.88 18.68 -39.93
C GLN A 465 4.13 19.29 -39.28
N ASP A 466 4.20 20.62 -39.22
CA ASP A 466 5.33 21.34 -38.65
C ASP A 466 4.79 22.51 -37.83
N GLN A 467 4.70 22.31 -36.51
CA GLN A 467 3.97 23.18 -35.58
C GLN A 467 4.72 23.40 -34.29
N ILE A 468 4.59 24.62 -33.75
CA ILE A 468 4.91 24.91 -32.35
C ILE A 468 3.64 25.24 -31.58
N TYR A 469 3.62 24.89 -30.30
CA TYR A 469 2.50 25.22 -29.44
C TYR A 469 2.94 25.69 -28.06
N ASN A 470 2.11 26.57 -27.47
CA ASN A 470 2.12 26.90 -26.04
C ASN A 470 0.77 26.47 -25.45
N GLN A 471 0.79 25.70 -24.37
CA GLN A 471 -0.42 25.25 -23.68
C GLN A 471 -0.33 25.60 -22.20
N LYS A 472 -1.29 26.40 -21.74
CA LYS A 472 -1.51 26.69 -20.31
C LYS A 472 -2.64 25.87 -19.77
N ASN A 473 -2.42 25.20 -18.62
CA ASN A 473 -3.40 24.39 -17.93
C ASN A 473 -3.59 24.93 -16.51
N ASN A 474 -4.68 25.64 -16.28
CA ASN A 474 -5.00 26.21 -14.99
C ASN A 474 -6.20 25.49 -14.39
N SER A 475 -6.13 25.15 -13.13
CA SER A 475 -7.28 24.58 -12.44
C SER A 475 -7.33 24.99 -10.97
N TYR A 476 -8.56 25.12 -10.46
CA TYR A 476 -8.79 25.16 -9.03
C TYR A 476 -9.95 24.27 -8.65
N ASN A 477 -9.88 23.74 -7.46
CA ASN A 477 -10.96 22.97 -6.88
C ASN A 477 -11.16 23.37 -5.41
N TRP A 478 -12.40 23.27 -4.93
CA TRP A 478 -12.70 23.37 -3.53
C TRP A 478 -13.82 22.39 -3.15
N ARG A 479 -13.79 21.93 -1.94
CA ARG A 479 -14.79 21.03 -1.35
C ARG A 479 -15.07 21.48 0.07
N ALA A 480 -16.34 21.50 0.44
CA ALA A 480 -16.79 21.66 1.82
C ALA A 480 -17.69 20.48 2.18
N ARG A 481 -17.38 19.80 3.28
CA ARG A 481 -18.20 18.73 3.83
C ARG A 481 -18.57 19.06 5.27
N LEU A 482 -19.87 18.97 5.57
CA LEU A 482 -20.43 19.07 6.91
C LEU A 482 -21.01 17.70 7.27
N SER A 483 -20.60 17.14 8.41
CA SER A 483 -21.18 15.92 8.98
C SER A 483 -21.68 16.18 10.38
N TYR A 484 -22.96 15.89 10.62
CA TYR A 484 -23.60 15.92 11.92
C TYR A 484 -23.94 14.50 12.35
N LEU A 485 -23.40 14.09 13.49
CA LEU A 485 -23.59 12.78 14.07
C LEU A 485 -24.50 12.85 15.28
N GLU A 486 -25.63 12.13 15.24
CA GLU A 486 -26.58 12.00 16.33
C GLU A 486 -26.63 10.57 16.86
N PRO A 487 -26.31 10.31 18.12
CA PRO A 487 -26.50 9.00 18.75
C PRO A 487 -27.99 8.74 19.01
N ILE A 488 -28.51 7.64 18.44
CA ILE A 488 -29.91 7.21 18.61
C ILE A 488 -29.93 5.96 19.50
N GLY A 489 -29.97 6.15 20.82
CA GLY A 489 -29.96 5.07 21.81
C GLY A 489 -28.57 4.45 22.01
N ARG A 490 -28.50 3.20 22.51
CA ARG A 490 -27.22 2.51 22.76
C ARG A 490 -26.66 1.95 21.46
N ASN A 491 -25.47 2.43 21.09
CA ASN A 491 -24.70 1.89 19.94
C ASN A 491 -25.38 2.01 18.56
N ASN A 492 -26.29 2.95 18.38
CA ASN A 492 -26.84 3.33 17.09
C ASN A 492 -26.56 4.82 16.83
N PHE A 493 -26.26 5.15 15.59
CA PHE A 493 -25.90 6.49 15.19
C PHE A 493 -26.57 6.83 13.86
N LEU A 494 -26.99 8.08 13.74
CA LEU A 494 -27.48 8.67 12.50
C LEU A 494 -26.53 9.78 12.07
N GLU A 495 -26.04 9.75 10.85
CA GLU A 495 -25.23 10.82 10.27
C GLU A 495 -26.03 11.50 9.17
N LEU A 496 -26.15 12.82 9.26
CA LEU A 496 -26.53 13.69 8.16
C LEU A 496 -25.27 14.34 7.61
N ALA A 497 -24.92 14.07 6.36
CA ALA A 497 -23.76 14.67 5.73
C ALA A 497 -24.15 15.43 4.46
N TYR A 498 -23.58 16.63 4.32
CA TYR A 498 -23.66 17.45 3.12
C TYR A 498 -22.26 17.72 2.61
N ASN A 499 -22.01 17.39 1.36
CA ASN A 499 -20.76 17.60 0.67
C ASN A 499 -21.03 18.40 -0.61
N ILE A 500 -20.31 19.49 -0.80
CA ILE A 500 -20.32 20.29 -2.02
C ILE A 500 -18.91 20.44 -2.55
N ARG A 501 -18.72 20.17 -3.81
CA ARG A 501 -17.42 20.26 -4.50
C ARG A 501 -17.58 21.02 -5.80
N ASN A 502 -16.69 21.95 -6.05
CA ASN A 502 -16.52 22.57 -7.35
C ASN A 502 -15.12 22.30 -7.91
N THR A 503 -15.05 22.01 -9.19
CA THR A 503 -13.78 21.89 -9.93
C THR A 503 -13.86 22.75 -11.16
N HIS A 504 -12.93 23.66 -11.30
CA HIS A 504 -12.73 24.50 -12.49
C HIS A 504 -11.45 24.06 -13.17
N SER A 505 -11.46 23.93 -14.48
CA SER A 505 -10.26 23.68 -15.29
C SER A 505 -10.32 24.52 -16.57
N GLU A 506 -9.21 25.12 -16.91
CA GLU A 506 -9.00 25.91 -18.12
C GLU A 506 -7.77 25.40 -18.84
N THR A 507 -7.90 25.11 -20.13
CA THR A 507 -6.79 24.78 -21.04
C THR A 507 -6.79 25.83 -22.15
N ASP A 508 -5.74 26.64 -22.23
CA ASP A 508 -5.49 27.60 -23.29
C ASP A 508 -4.30 27.10 -24.13
N LYS A 509 -4.58 26.60 -25.32
CA LYS A 509 -3.59 26.09 -26.28
C LYS A 509 -3.55 26.99 -27.51
N LYS A 510 -2.37 27.51 -27.82
CA LYS A 510 -2.06 28.29 -29.00
C LYS A 510 -1.05 27.55 -29.86
N THR A 511 -1.40 27.29 -31.11
CA THR A 511 -0.58 26.54 -32.06
C THR A 511 -0.28 27.41 -33.27
N TYR A 512 0.96 27.38 -33.71
CA TYR A 512 1.43 28.18 -34.85
C TYR A 512 2.11 27.26 -35.87
N GLU A 513 1.92 27.61 -37.14
CA GLU A 513 2.55 27.03 -38.32
C GLU A 513 3.50 28.02 -38.96
N LYS A 514 4.40 27.54 -39.83
CA LYS A 514 5.33 28.39 -40.55
C LYS A 514 4.61 29.23 -41.59
N ASP A 515 4.98 30.52 -41.66
CA ASP A 515 4.64 31.40 -42.78
C ASP A 515 5.56 31.17 -44.00
N ALA A 516 5.34 31.92 -45.09
CA ALA A 516 6.13 31.86 -46.29
C ALA A 516 7.64 32.22 -46.09
N SER A 517 7.99 32.85 -44.98
CA SER A 517 9.37 33.18 -44.58
C SER A 517 10.02 32.09 -43.72
N GLY A 518 9.30 31.03 -43.39
CA GLY A 518 9.73 29.94 -42.56
C GLY A 518 9.64 30.21 -41.04
N LYS A 519 8.96 31.24 -40.60
CA LYS A 519 8.76 31.59 -39.17
C LYS A 519 7.38 31.14 -38.71
N TYR A 520 7.30 30.65 -37.48
CA TYR A 520 6.04 30.20 -36.86
C TYR A 520 5.19 31.42 -36.42
N THR A 521 4.43 31.97 -37.35
CA THR A 521 3.61 33.17 -37.13
C THR A 521 2.14 32.96 -37.52
N VAL A 522 1.81 31.93 -38.31
CA VAL A 522 0.47 31.62 -38.73
C VAL A 522 -0.26 30.84 -37.64
N ILE A 523 -1.38 31.35 -37.15
CA ILE A 523 -2.18 30.62 -36.17
C ILE A 523 -2.82 29.42 -36.85
N ALA A 524 -2.55 28.23 -36.32
CA ALA A 524 -3.24 27.00 -36.71
C ALA A 524 -4.60 26.94 -35.96
N GLU A 525 -5.65 27.41 -36.64
CA GLU A 525 -6.96 27.67 -36.03
C GLU A 525 -7.60 26.44 -35.43
N ASP A 526 -7.51 25.28 -36.10
CA ASP A 526 -8.07 24.01 -35.66
C ASP A 526 -7.38 23.45 -34.41
N TYR A 527 -6.14 23.85 -34.15
CA TYR A 527 -5.33 23.40 -33.01
C TYR A 527 -5.23 24.46 -31.90
N THR A 528 -5.74 25.66 -32.13
CA THR A 528 -5.74 26.76 -31.17
C THR A 528 -7.10 26.81 -30.49
N ARG A 529 -7.12 26.67 -29.15
CA ARG A 529 -8.38 26.68 -28.39
C ARG A 529 -8.18 27.15 -26.95
N ASN A 530 -9.21 27.78 -26.40
CA ASN A 530 -9.40 27.93 -24.97
C ASN A 530 -10.63 27.14 -24.54
N THR A 531 -10.47 26.23 -23.59
CA THR A 531 -11.55 25.39 -23.06
C THR A 531 -11.64 25.58 -21.56
N LYS A 532 -12.84 25.94 -21.07
CA LYS A 532 -13.15 26.02 -19.63
C LYS A 532 -14.20 25.00 -19.25
N ASN A 533 -14.00 24.34 -18.12
CA ASN A 533 -14.95 23.39 -17.60
C ASN A 533 -15.19 23.64 -16.11
N ASP A 534 -16.45 23.87 -15.74
CA ASP A 534 -16.90 24.00 -14.36
C ASP A 534 -17.77 22.79 -13.99
N PHE A 535 -17.42 22.10 -12.93
CA PHE A 535 -18.18 20.99 -12.41
C PHE A 535 -18.54 21.19 -10.94
N LEU A 536 -19.79 21.46 -10.68
CA LEU A 536 -20.37 21.54 -9.35
C LEU A 536 -21.08 20.21 -9.03
N ASN A 537 -20.62 19.53 -7.98
CA ASN A 537 -21.25 18.32 -7.47
C ASN A 537 -21.64 18.52 -6.01
N GLN A 538 -22.85 18.15 -5.67
CA GLN A 538 -23.36 18.15 -4.31
C GLN A 538 -23.75 16.72 -3.93
N ASN A 539 -23.57 16.34 -2.67
CA ASN A 539 -24.04 15.07 -2.14
C ASN A 539 -24.70 15.30 -0.79
N ILE A 540 -25.99 14.99 -0.71
CA ILE A 540 -26.77 15.02 0.53
C ILE A 540 -27.00 13.58 0.93
N SER A 541 -26.48 13.14 2.06
CA SER A 541 -26.59 11.75 2.50
C SER A 541 -27.06 11.60 3.93
N LEU A 542 -27.88 10.57 4.12
CA LEU A 542 -28.36 10.12 5.43
C LEU A 542 -27.85 8.69 5.64
N ASN A 543 -27.05 8.50 6.70
CA ASN A 543 -26.44 7.23 7.02
C ASN A 543 -26.86 6.77 8.39
N PHE A 544 -27.33 5.52 8.52
CA PHE A 544 -27.59 4.85 9.78
C PHE A 544 -26.51 3.82 10.06
N GLN A 545 -25.91 3.86 11.24
CA GLN A 545 -24.92 2.88 11.70
C GLN A 545 -25.37 2.22 13.00
N ALA A 546 -25.25 0.90 13.05
CA ALA A 546 -25.41 0.11 14.25
C ALA A 546 -24.11 -0.60 14.60
N ARG A 547 -23.62 -0.41 15.84
CA ARG A 547 -22.41 -1.06 16.37
C ARG A 547 -22.80 -2.13 17.38
N ARG A 548 -22.33 -3.34 17.19
CA ARG A 548 -22.56 -4.49 18.06
C ARG A 548 -21.22 -5.21 18.32
N GLN A 549 -21.18 -6.07 19.30
CA GLN A 549 -19.94 -6.79 19.66
C GLN A 549 -19.41 -7.66 18.53
N LYS A 550 -20.30 -8.29 17.76
CA LYS A 550 -19.92 -9.22 16.67
C LYS A 550 -20.14 -8.65 15.28
N TYR A 551 -20.90 -7.56 15.13
CA TYR A 551 -21.14 -6.98 13.81
C TYR A 551 -21.40 -5.48 13.89
N ASN A 552 -20.96 -4.78 12.88
CA ASN A 552 -21.27 -3.38 12.65
C ASN A 552 -21.84 -3.29 11.23
N TYR A 553 -22.90 -2.52 11.04
CA TYR A 553 -23.38 -2.21 9.71
C TYR A 553 -23.74 -0.74 9.57
N THR A 554 -23.54 -0.23 8.36
CA THR A 554 -23.95 1.11 7.93
C THR A 554 -24.83 0.97 6.70
N ILE A 555 -25.99 1.61 6.70
CA ILE A 555 -26.88 1.72 5.56
C ILE A 555 -27.08 3.21 5.32
N GLY A 556 -26.84 3.66 4.09
CA GLY A 556 -26.94 5.05 3.70
C GLY A 556 -27.62 5.24 2.38
N VAL A 557 -28.27 6.39 2.24
CA VAL A 557 -28.83 6.87 0.99
C VAL A 557 -28.32 8.27 0.73
N GLY A 558 -27.93 8.55 -0.51
CA GLY A 558 -27.44 9.84 -0.94
C GLY A 558 -28.10 10.29 -2.23
N LEU A 559 -28.28 11.59 -2.37
CA LEU A 559 -28.66 12.24 -3.62
C LEU A 559 -27.48 13.11 -4.08
N GLU A 560 -27.12 12.97 -5.35
CA GLU A 560 -25.99 13.67 -5.97
C GLU A 560 -26.44 14.57 -7.12
N PRO A 561 -27.02 15.77 -6.86
CA PRO A 561 -27.23 16.77 -7.89
C PRO A 561 -25.88 17.33 -8.34
N SER A 562 -25.67 17.34 -9.65
CA SER A 562 -24.44 17.80 -10.30
C SER A 562 -24.75 18.72 -11.47
N ARG A 563 -23.93 19.74 -11.66
CA ARG A 563 -23.97 20.64 -12.81
C ARG A 563 -22.61 20.67 -13.47
N SER A 564 -22.58 20.43 -14.77
CA SER A 564 -21.40 20.59 -15.63
C SER A 564 -21.65 21.73 -16.61
N GLN A 565 -20.68 22.63 -16.74
CA GLN A 565 -20.69 23.70 -17.72
C GLN A 565 -19.36 23.71 -18.45
N THR A 566 -19.40 23.60 -19.77
CA THR A 566 -18.21 23.66 -20.63
C THR A 566 -18.34 24.83 -21.60
N SER A 567 -17.30 25.67 -21.69
CA SER A 567 -17.19 26.78 -22.62
C SER A 567 -15.97 26.56 -23.51
N VAL A 568 -16.14 26.80 -24.80
CA VAL A 568 -15.07 26.63 -25.81
C VAL A 568 -14.99 27.89 -26.67
N THR A 569 -13.77 28.37 -26.86
CA THR A 569 -13.43 29.48 -27.76
C THR A 569 -12.33 29.03 -28.72
N GLN A 570 -12.54 29.26 -30.01
CA GLN A 570 -11.55 29.05 -31.09
C GLN A 570 -11.47 30.31 -31.97
N PRO A 571 -10.34 30.58 -32.68
CA PRO A 571 -10.20 31.78 -33.53
C PRO A 571 -11.25 31.90 -34.63
N ASN A 572 -11.71 30.74 -35.18
CA ASN A 572 -12.70 30.66 -36.27
C ASN A 572 -14.13 30.54 -35.79
N MET A 573 -14.42 30.56 -34.49
CA MET A 573 -15.77 30.50 -33.96
C MET A 573 -16.45 31.87 -33.91
N VAL A 574 -17.67 31.97 -34.48
CA VAL A 574 -18.49 33.17 -34.46
C VAL A 574 -19.13 33.42 -33.08
N GLU A 575 -19.36 32.36 -32.30
CA GLU A 575 -19.95 32.40 -30.95
C GLU A 575 -19.27 31.42 -30.02
N ASN A 576 -19.11 31.83 -28.76
CA ASN A 576 -18.70 30.89 -27.69
C ASN A 576 -19.78 29.82 -27.47
N LYS A 577 -19.38 28.55 -27.52
CA LYS A 577 -20.32 27.46 -27.23
C LYS A 577 -20.35 27.17 -25.75
N ASP A 578 -21.28 27.78 -25.03
CA ASP A 578 -21.53 27.47 -23.62
C ASP A 578 -22.57 26.37 -23.49
N ARG A 579 -22.23 25.26 -22.85
CA ARG A 579 -23.14 24.14 -22.61
C ARG A 579 -23.21 23.82 -21.13
N ALA A 580 -24.39 23.99 -20.53
CA ALA A 580 -24.68 23.64 -19.16
C ALA A 580 -25.59 22.39 -19.10
N ARG A 581 -25.29 21.46 -18.17
CA ARG A 581 -26.07 20.25 -17.95
C ARG A 581 -26.24 19.97 -16.48
N ASN A 582 -27.43 19.49 -16.11
CA ASN A 582 -27.75 19.10 -14.76
C ASN A 582 -28.05 17.60 -14.73
N PHE A 583 -27.55 16.93 -13.70
CA PHE A 583 -27.74 15.50 -13.45
C PHE A 583 -28.10 15.30 -11.98
N VAL A 584 -28.87 14.25 -11.70
CA VAL A 584 -29.14 13.81 -10.34
C VAL A 584 -28.94 12.31 -10.29
N ASN A 585 -27.99 11.86 -9.46
CA ASN A 585 -27.74 10.44 -9.22
C ASN A 585 -28.19 10.04 -7.82
N PHE A 586 -28.57 8.79 -7.68
CA PHE A 586 -28.87 8.17 -6.40
C PHE A 586 -27.68 7.32 -5.97
N ALA A 587 -27.06 7.65 -4.84
CA ALA A 587 -25.85 7.02 -4.34
C ALA A 587 -26.12 6.22 -3.05
N PRO A 588 -26.58 4.98 -3.14
CA PRO A 588 -26.77 4.13 -1.98
C PRO A 588 -25.43 3.64 -1.45
N ARG A 589 -25.41 3.38 -0.13
CA ARG A 589 -24.25 2.87 0.58
C ARG A 589 -24.65 1.75 1.52
N LEU A 590 -23.87 0.68 1.51
CA LEU A 590 -24.00 -0.42 2.44
C LEU A 590 -22.59 -0.82 2.93
N GLU A 591 -22.45 -0.99 4.24
CA GLU A 591 -21.27 -1.57 4.85
C GLU A 591 -21.70 -2.57 5.93
N LEU A 592 -21.09 -3.74 5.91
CA LEU A 592 -21.24 -4.77 6.93
C LEU A 592 -19.86 -5.25 7.33
N ASN A 593 -19.56 -5.20 8.62
CA ASN A 593 -18.37 -5.83 9.20
C ASN A 593 -18.83 -6.84 10.25
N TYR A 594 -18.58 -8.11 10.01
CA TYR A 594 -18.93 -9.21 10.88
C TYR A 594 -17.69 -9.86 11.48
N LEU A 595 -17.62 -9.94 12.81
CA LEU A 595 -16.52 -10.46 13.59
C LEU A 595 -16.97 -11.75 14.30
N TRP A 596 -16.53 -12.92 13.86
CA TRP A 596 -16.68 -14.15 14.64
C TRP A 596 -15.87 -14.08 15.93
N ASP A 597 -14.65 -13.57 15.81
CA ASP A 597 -13.72 -13.23 16.88
C ASP A 597 -12.71 -12.16 16.38
N LYS A 598 -11.73 -11.74 17.22
CA LYS A 598 -10.73 -10.72 16.88
C LYS A 598 -9.77 -11.12 15.73
N ARG A 599 -9.82 -12.38 15.27
CA ARG A 599 -8.92 -12.97 14.27
C ARG A 599 -9.66 -13.51 13.05
N HIS A 600 -10.98 -13.35 13.04
CA HIS A 600 -11.84 -13.90 12.01
C HIS A 600 -12.94 -12.89 11.68
N ASN A 601 -12.83 -12.24 10.53
CA ASN A 601 -13.76 -11.21 10.10
C ASN A 601 -14.19 -11.35 8.63
N LEU A 602 -15.37 -10.82 8.34
CA LEU A 602 -15.92 -10.61 7.00
C LEU A 602 -16.36 -9.15 6.89
N ARG A 603 -15.90 -8.47 5.87
CA ARG A 603 -16.34 -7.10 5.55
C ARG A 603 -16.93 -7.06 4.15
N ILE A 604 -18.10 -6.47 4.03
CA ILE A 604 -18.80 -6.25 2.76
C ILE A 604 -19.07 -4.75 2.67
N ARG A 605 -18.68 -4.13 1.56
CA ARG A 605 -18.92 -2.72 1.28
C ARG A 605 -19.49 -2.56 -0.11
N TYR A 606 -20.54 -1.77 -0.22
CA TYR A 606 -21.09 -1.32 -1.49
C TYR A 606 -21.22 0.20 -1.48
N ASN A 607 -20.79 0.84 -2.55
CA ASN A 607 -20.95 2.29 -2.77
C ASN A 607 -21.12 2.60 -4.25
N GLY A 608 -21.82 3.70 -4.52
CA GLY A 608 -21.95 4.29 -5.85
C GLY A 608 -21.24 5.63 -5.93
N GLN A 609 -20.65 5.95 -7.09
CA GLN A 609 -19.90 7.17 -7.31
C GLN A 609 -20.09 7.69 -8.73
N THR A 610 -20.33 9.02 -8.87
CA THR A 610 -20.37 9.72 -10.14
C THR A 610 -18.99 10.18 -10.59
N SER A 611 -18.65 9.93 -11.86
CA SER A 611 -17.44 10.42 -12.52
C SER A 611 -17.78 11.21 -13.76
N GLN A 612 -17.12 12.36 -13.94
CA GLN A 612 -17.31 13.23 -15.10
C GLN A 612 -16.34 12.87 -16.22
N ALA A 613 -16.77 13.10 -17.48
CA ALA A 613 -15.88 13.16 -18.63
C ALA A 613 -14.80 14.23 -18.46
N SER A 614 -13.61 14.00 -19.01
CA SER A 614 -12.54 15.01 -19.01
C SER A 614 -12.92 16.22 -19.86
N THR A 615 -12.26 17.35 -19.64
CA THR A 615 -12.46 18.59 -20.41
C THR A 615 -12.28 18.33 -21.91
N ASP A 616 -11.24 17.60 -22.28
CA ASP A 616 -10.96 17.22 -23.67
C ASP A 616 -12.06 16.33 -24.26
N GLN A 617 -12.56 15.34 -23.52
CA GLN A 617 -13.65 14.50 -23.99
C GLN A 617 -14.96 15.27 -24.21
N LEU A 618 -15.19 16.34 -23.46
CA LEU A 618 -16.36 17.23 -23.60
C LEU A 618 -16.17 18.32 -24.65
N TYR A 619 -14.97 18.47 -25.20
CA TYR A 619 -14.66 19.48 -26.18
C TYR A 619 -15.36 19.21 -27.53
N ASP A 620 -15.98 20.25 -28.13
CA ASP A 620 -16.69 20.14 -29.43
C ASP A 620 -15.73 20.47 -30.59
N GLY A 621 -14.67 19.68 -30.74
CA GLY A 621 -13.67 19.92 -31.78
C GLY A 621 -12.50 18.95 -31.72
N ILE A 622 -11.42 19.27 -32.40
CA ILE A 622 -10.23 18.45 -32.50
C ILE A 622 -9.42 18.58 -31.21
N ILE A 623 -9.27 17.48 -30.47
CA ILE A 623 -8.44 17.38 -29.25
C ILE A 623 -6.98 17.25 -29.64
N SER A 624 -6.70 16.31 -30.51
CA SER A 624 -5.36 16.03 -31.04
C SER A 624 -5.46 15.61 -32.49
N GLN A 625 -4.50 15.98 -33.29
CA GLN A 625 -4.36 15.56 -34.66
C GLN A 625 -2.88 15.36 -34.97
N SER A 626 -2.58 14.26 -35.59
CA SER A 626 -1.34 14.00 -36.33
C SER A 626 -1.64 14.02 -37.83
N ALA A 627 -0.66 13.83 -38.66
CA ALA A 627 -0.86 13.67 -40.08
C ALA A 627 -1.82 12.52 -40.44
N THR A 628 -1.95 11.53 -39.56
CA THR A 628 -2.71 10.29 -39.78
C THR A 628 -3.87 10.07 -38.81
N ASP A 629 -3.88 10.71 -37.66
CA ASP A 629 -4.84 10.40 -36.61
C ASP A 629 -5.48 11.67 -36.04
N THR A 630 -6.80 11.68 -35.97
CA THR A 630 -7.59 12.79 -35.43
C THR A 630 -8.43 12.29 -34.26
N THR A 631 -8.37 12.98 -33.13
CA THR A 631 -9.27 12.75 -31.99
C THR A 631 -10.16 13.97 -31.77
N ARG A 632 -11.47 13.74 -31.68
CA ARG A 632 -12.47 14.76 -31.40
C ARG A 632 -13.22 14.42 -30.11
N GLY A 633 -13.52 15.43 -29.31
CA GLY A 633 -14.38 15.27 -28.16
C GLY A 633 -15.86 15.15 -28.54
N ASN A 634 -16.68 14.87 -27.57
CA ASN A 634 -18.14 14.83 -27.69
C ASN A 634 -18.77 15.59 -26.53
N PRO A 635 -19.29 16.79 -26.79
CA PRO A 635 -19.92 17.59 -25.74
C PRO A 635 -21.22 16.99 -25.21
N ASN A 636 -21.76 15.91 -25.84
CA ASN A 636 -22.98 15.24 -25.44
C ASN A 636 -22.80 14.12 -24.40
N LEU A 637 -21.58 13.89 -23.95
CA LEU A 637 -21.30 12.86 -22.95
C LEU A 637 -21.99 13.12 -21.62
N LYS A 638 -22.61 12.10 -21.07
CA LYS A 638 -23.18 12.07 -19.71
C LYS A 638 -22.11 11.62 -18.73
N PRO A 639 -22.16 12.07 -17.47
CA PRO A 639 -21.34 11.50 -16.42
C PRO A 639 -21.57 10.00 -16.29
N SER A 640 -20.51 9.27 -16.02
CA SER A 640 -20.59 7.84 -15.69
C SER A 640 -20.91 7.64 -14.21
N PHE A 641 -21.57 6.52 -13.89
CA PHE A 641 -21.82 6.12 -12.51
C PHE A 641 -21.26 4.73 -12.26
N GLU A 642 -20.34 4.63 -11.29
CA GLU A 642 -19.70 3.39 -10.90
C GLU A 642 -20.37 2.80 -9.66
N HIS A 643 -20.84 1.56 -9.77
CA HIS A 643 -21.28 0.71 -8.67
C HIS A 643 -20.11 -0.16 -8.24
N ARG A 644 -19.72 -0.10 -6.97
CA ARG A 644 -18.62 -0.88 -6.45
C ARG A 644 -19.02 -1.75 -5.28
N LEU A 645 -18.78 -3.06 -5.39
CA LEU A 645 -18.95 -4.04 -4.34
C LEU A 645 -17.59 -4.60 -3.95
N ASN A 646 -17.25 -4.48 -2.68
CA ASN A 646 -16.00 -4.95 -2.12
C ASN A 646 -16.27 -5.95 -0.98
N ILE A 647 -15.70 -7.15 -1.05
CA ILE A 647 -15.86 -8.21 -0.05
C ILE A 647 -14.47 -8.62 0.42
N ARG A 648 -14.26 -8.66 1.72
CA ARG A 648 -13.00 -9.09 2.33
C ARG A 648 -13.27 -10.09 3.45
N TYR A 649 -12.61 -11.22 3.37
CA TYR A 649 -12.63 -12.27 4.38
C TYR A 649 -11.22 -12.52 4.89
N GLN A 650 -11.06 -12.63 6.22
CA GLN A 650 -9.78 -12.92 6.87
C GLN A 650 -9.99 -13.88 8.02
N LYS A 651 -9.08 -14.86 8.14
CA LYS A 651 -9.02 -15.77 9.27
C LYS A 651 -7.57 -16.09 9.61
N TYR A 652 -7.22 -15.98 10.88
CA TYR A 652 -5.93 -16.43 11.41
C TYR A 652 -6.17 -17.49 12.50
N THR A 653 -5.46 -18.62 12.41
CA THR A 653 -5.53 -19.73 13.35
C THR A 653 -4.18 -19.85 14.08
N PRO A 654 -4.05 -19.34 15.32
CA PRO A 654 -2.77 -19.28 16.03
C PRO A 654 -2.13 -20.63 16.28
N GLU A 655 -2.94 -21.65 16.59
CA GLU A 655 -2.47 -23.00 16.93
C GLU A 655 -1.72 -23.63 15.75
N LYS A 656 -2.15 -23.29 14.53
CA LYS A 656 -1.56 -23.76 13.28
C LYS A 656 -0.63 -22.73 12.64
N ALA A 657 -0.57 -21.51 13.21
CA ALA A 657 0.07 -20.35 12.60
C ALA A 657 -0.33 -20.15 11.12
N SER A 658 -1.58 -20.49 10.77
CA SER A 658 -2.10 -20.44 9.41
C SER A 658 -3.00 -19.24 9.21
N SER A 659 -2.94 -18.64 8.02
CA SER A 659 -3.78 -17.50 7.63
C SER A 659 -4.50 -17.78 6.32
N ILE A 660 -5.77 -17.39 6.26
CA ILE A 660 -6.58 -17.33 5.04
C ILE A 660 -6.98 -15.89 4.82
N MET A 661 -6.83 -15.40 3.61
CA MET A 661 -7.33 -14.12 3.16
C MET A 661 -8.02 -14.28 1.82
N SER A 662 -9.18 -13.67 1.68
CA SER A 662 -9.90 -13.61 0.41
C SER A 662 -10.44 -12.21 0.21
N PHE A 663 -10.37 -11.75 -1.01
CA PHE A 663 -10.81 -10.42 -1.41
C PHE A 663 -11.54 -10.53 -2.74
N ALA A 664 -12.69 -9.85 -2.86
CA ALA A 664 -13.39 -9.69 -4.12
C ALA A 664 -13.77 -8.21 -4.30
N ASP A 665 -13.52 -7.66 -5.50
CA ASP A 665 -13.89 -6.30 -5.89
C ASP A 665 -14.63 -6.39 -7.22
N VAL A 666 -15.87 -5.94 -7.26
CA VAL A 666 -16.69 -5.91 -8.47
C VAL A 666 -17.09 -4.48 -8.74
N ARG A 667 -16.82 -4.01 -9.95
CA ARG A 667 -17.21 -2.69 -10.43
C ARG A 667 -18.07 -2.84 -11.66
N TYR A 668 -19.17 -2.13 -11.68
CA TYR A 668 -20.06 -2.02 -12.83
C TYR A 668 -20.29 -0.55 -13.13
N THR A 669 -20.08 -0.14 -14.38
CA THR A 669 -20.17 1.26 -14.78
C THR A 669 -21.35 1.44 -15.76
N THR A 670 -22.26 2.32 -15.38
CA THR A 670 -23.31 2.84 -16.26
C THR A 670 -22.85 4.14 -16.90
N ASN A 671 -23.29 4.40 -18.14
CA ASN A 671 -22.83 5.53 -18.95
C ASN A 671 -21.29 5.60 -19.03
N ALA A 672 -20.58 4.47 -19.09
CA ALA A 672 -19.13 4.48 -19.31
C ALA A 672 -18.81 5.23 -20.60
N ILE A 673 -17.68 5.91 -20.64
CA ILE A 673 -17.25 6.64 -21.82
C ILE A 673 -16.36 5.73 -22.66
N ALA A 674 -16.81 5.40 -23.86
CA ALA A 674 -16.08 4.57 -24.81
C ALA A 674 -15.57 5.42 -25.98
N SER A 675 -14.44 5.05 -26.54
CA SER A 675 -13.95 5.61 -27.80
C SER A 675 -14.62 4.91 -29.00
N ILE A 676 -14.90 5.68 -30.03
CA ILE A 676 -15.31 5.22 -31.35
C ILE A 676 -14.20 5.59 -32.33
N THR A 677 -13.54 4.59 -32.89
CA THR A 677 -12.51 4.83 -33.89
C THR A 677 -13.01 4.40 -35.24
N ARG A 678 -13.05 5.33 -36.21
CA ARG A 678 -13.34 5.10 -37.62
C ARG A 678 -12.05 5.18 -38.41
N ILE A 679 -11.86 4.19 -39.29
CA ILE A 679 -10.72 4.20 -40.21
C ILE A 679 -11.20 4.89 -41.50
N GLY A 680 -10.55 5.99 -41.82
CA GLY A 680 -10.79 6.77 -43.01
C GLY A 680 -9.79 6.52 -44.12
N GLU A 681 -9.89 7.33 -45.17
CA GLU A 681 -8.95 7.30 -46.30
C GLU A 681 -7.50 7.49 -45.85
N GLY A 682 -6.57 6.78 -46.46
CA GLY A 682 -5.15 6.83 -46.11
C GLY A 682 -4.85 6.18 -44.73
N ASN A 683 -5.58 5.13 -44.36
CA ASN A 683 -5.48 4.48 -43.03
C ASN A 683 -5.51 5.47 -41.84
N SER A 684 -6.13 6.65 -42.06
CA SER A 684 -6.30 7.64 -41.01
C SER A 684 -7.30 7.14 -39.95
N ARG A 685 -7.06 7.49 -38.68
CA ARG A 685 -7.97 7.14 -37.60
C ARG A 685 -8.69 8.38 -37.05
N ASN A 686 -10.01 8.33 -37.10
CA ASN A 686 -10.84 9.37 -36.54
C ASN A 686 -11.52 8.83 -35.27
N THR A 687 -11.08 9.30 -34.11
CA THR A 687 -11.59 8.84 -32.82
C THR A 687 -12.50 9.90 -32.20
N THR A 688 -13.63 9.46 -31.67
CA THR A 688 -14.55 10.28 -30.84
C THR A 688 -15.00 9.47 -29.63
N TYR A 689 -15.91 10.03 -28.82
CA TYR A 689 -16.36 9.40 -27.58
C TYR A 689 -17.86 9.30 -27.53
N GLU A 690 -18.37 8.24 -26.91
CA GLU A 690 -19.79 8.06 -26.64
C GLU A 690 -20.01 7.32 -25.31
N ASN A 691 -21.21 7.51 -24.72
CA ASN A 691 -21.57 6.74 -23.53
C ASN A 691 -22.05 5.34 -23.92
N ILE A 692 -21.60 4.35 -23.16
CA ILE A 692 -21.96 2.95 -23.34
C ILE A 692 -22.18 2.29 -21.97
N ASP A 693 -23.16 1.38 -21.91
CA ASP A 693 -23.45 0.65 -20.67
C ASP A 693 -22.84 -0.74 -20.68
N GLY A 694 -22.56 -1.24 -19.47
CA GLY A 694 -22.23 -2.62 -19.22
C GLY A 694 -20.74 -2.92 -19.10
N ASN A 695 -19.87 -1.92 -18.92
CA ASN A 695 -18.48 -2.13 -18.53
C ASN A 695 -18.46 -2.69 -17.12
N MET A 696 -17.71 -3.79 -16.93
CA MET A 696 -17.62 -4.48 -15.66
C MET A 696 -16.20 -4.98 -15.42
N THR A 697 -15.73 -4.82 -14.21
CA THR A 697 -14.46 -5.40 -13.75
C THR A 697 -14.71 -6.19 -12.49
N GLY A 698 -14.31 -7.46 -12.48
CA GLY A 698 -14.31 -8.32 -11.30
C GLY A 698 -12.91 -8.76 -10.96
N ARG A 699 -12.52 -8.68 -9.68
CA ARG A 699 -11.24 -9.18 -9.18
C ARG A 699 -11.49 -10.09 -7.99
N LEU A 700 -10.85 -11.23 -8.00
CA LEU A 700 -10.86 -12.21 -6.91
C LEU A 700 -9.43 -12.50 -6.50
N MET A 701 -9.18 -12.53 -5.21
CA MET A 701 -7.92 -12.99 -4.65
C MET A 701 -8.19 -13.96 -3.51
N PHE A 702 -7.44 -15.04 -3.50
CA PHE A 702 -7.41 -15.99 -2.40
C PHE A 702 -5.97 -16.28 -2.03
N MET A 703 -5.67 -16.24 -0.74
CA MET A 703 -4.35 -16.53 -0.20
C MET A 703 -4.47 -17.46 0.99
N TYR A 704 -3.62 -18.47 1.01
CA TYR A 704 -3.45 -19.37 2.14
C TYR A 704 -1.98 -19.53 2.46
N ASN A 705 -1.62 -19.32 3.72
CA ASN A 705 -0.27 -19.50 4.22
C ASN A 705 -0.30 -20.39 5.45
N THR A 706 0.57 -21.39 5.48
CA THR A 706 0.68 -22.32 6.61
C THR A 706 2.10 -22.88 6.75
N PRO A 707 2.65 -22.95 7.96
CA PRO A 707 3.85 -23.74 8.20
C PRO A 707 3.53 -25.24 8.08
N LEU A 708 4.52 -26.02 7.66
CA LEU A 708 4.46 -27.48 7.66
C LEU A 708 4.70 -28.03 9.08
N ARG A 709 4.65 -29.34 9.24
CA ARG A 709 4.95 -30.04 10.51
C ARG A 709 6.31 -29.60 11.07
N ASN A 710 7.33 -29.49 10.22
CA ASN A 710 8.57 -28.81 10.55
C ASN A 710 8.37 -27.32 10.29
N LYS A 711 8.23 -26.51 11.35
CA LYS A 711 7.97 -25.06 11.29
C LYS A 711 9.02 -24.22 10.55
N ARG A 712 10.17 -24.84 10.18
CA ARG A 712 11.17 -24.19 9.30
C ARG A 712 10.67 -24.09 7.86
N PHE A 713 9.71 -24.92 7.48
CA PHE A 713 9.07 -24.89 6.16
C PHE A 713 7.70 -24.25 6.25
N SER A 714 7.38 -23.40 5.29
CA SER A 714 6.03 -22.89 5.09
C SER A 714 5.64 -22.95 3.62
N ILE A 715 4.36 -23.20 3.38
CA ILE A 715 3.76 -23.18 2.05
C ILE A 715 2.84 -21.98 1.98
N ASN A 716 2.90 -21.25 0.88
CA ASN A 716 1.94 -20.24 0.52
C ASN A 716 1.34 -20.57 -0.84
N THR A 717 0.04 -20.32 -0.98
CA THR A 717 -0.65 -20.35 -2.27
C THR A 717 -1.39 -19.04 -2.46
N ARG A 718 -1.45 -18.60 -3.71
CA ARG A 718 -2.07 -17.34 -4.08
C ARG A 718 -2.75 -17.47 -5.43
N THR A 719 -4.07 -17.41 -5.39
CA THR A 719 -4.92 -17.44 -6.57
C THR A 719 -5.41 -16.03 -6.88
N PHE A 720 -5.25 -15.56 -8.11
CA PHE A 720 -5.89 -14.35 -8.62
C PHE A 720 -6.84 -14.72 -9.76
N GLY A 721 -8.02 -14.12 -9.72
CA GLY A 721 -8.97 -14.14 -10.82
C GLY A 721 -9.30 -12.71 -11.22
N ASN A 722 -9.28 -12.43 -12.52
CA ASN A 722 -9.80 -11.19 -13.07
C ASN A 722 -10.84 -11.50 -14.13
N TYR A 723 -11.89 -10.70 -14.13
CA TYR A 723 -12.86 -10.62 -15.20
C TYR A 723 -12.97 -9.17 -15.63
N ASN A 724 -12.79 -8.90 -16.91
CA ASN A 724 -13.00 -7.58 -17.49
C ASN A 724 -13.94 -7.69 -18.67
N ARG A 725 -15.02 -6.92 -18.63
CA ARG A 725 -15.92 -6.71 -19.75
C ARG A 725 -15.80 -5.28 -20.21
N ASP A 726 -15.20 -5.09 -21.34
CA ASP A 726 -14.99 -3.81 -21.98
C ASP A 726 -15.85 -3.69 -23.22
N ASN A 727 -16.70 -2.66 -23.23
CA ASN A 727 -17.56 -2.36 -24.37
C ASN A 727 -16.99 -1.15 -25.09
N THR A 728 -16.87 -1.25 -26.40
CA THR A 728 -16.43 -0.17 -27.28
C THR A 728 -17.25 -0.20 -28.58
N PHE A 729 -17.02 0.79 -29.42
CA PHE A 729 -17.58 0.79 -30.77
C PHE A 729 -16.46 0.57 -31.78
N ILE A 730 -16.73 -0.26 -32.76
CA ILE A 730 -15.86 -0.53 -33.89
C ILE A 730 -16.60 -0.12 -35.15
N SER A 731 -15.93 0.57 -36.06
CA SER A 731 -16.44 0.90 -37.40
C SER A 731 -15.57 0.21 -38.43
N ASP A 732 -16.21 -0.38 -39.42
CA ASP A 732 -15.54 -0.89 -40.60
C ASP A 732 -14.94 0.27 -41.42
N ARG A 733 -13.97 -0.05 -42.29
CA ARG A 733 -13.22 0.87 -43.13
C ARG A 733 -14.15 1.66 -44.10
N ASP A 734 -15.25 1.07 -44.53
CA ASP A 734 -16.15 1.65 -45.52
C ASP A 734 -17.17 2.67 -44.96
N GLY A 735 -16.91 3.14 -43.73
CA GLY A 735 -17.74 4.19 -43.11
C GLY A 735 -19.10 3.72 -42.61
N GLY A 736 -19.28 2.43 -42.40
CA GLY A 736 -20.48 1.85 -41.79
C GLY A 736 -20.74 2.39 -40.38
N ASP A 737 -22.01 2.28 -39.93
CA ASP A 737 -22.36 2.66 -38.55
C ASP A 737 -21.54 1.88 -37.54
N PRO A 738 -21.01 2.57 -36.49
CA PRO A 738 -20.24 1.90 -35.50
C PRO A 738 -21.00 0.80 -34.77
N GLN A 739 -20.45 -0.41 -34.78
CA GLN A 739 -21.05 -1.55 -34.12
C GLN A 739 -20.44 -1.74 -32.72
N LYS A 740 -21.29 -2.13 -31.76
CA LYS A 740 -20.83 -2.41 -30.41
C LYS A 740 -20.01 -3.69 -30.40
N ASN A 741 -18.72 -3.58 -29.98
CA ASN A 741 -17.88 -4.71 -29.65
C ASN A 741 -17.80 -4.88 -28.13
N THR A 742 -17.95 -6.11 -27.67
CA THR A 742 -17.80 -6.49 -26.27
C THR A 742 -16.62 -7.44 -26.17
N ALA A 743 -15.54 -6.99 -25.50
CA ALA A 743 -14.41 -7.85 -25.14
C ALA A 743 -14.61 -8.38 -23.72
N ASN A 744 -14.69 -9.70 -23.58
CA ASN A 744 -14.70 -10.37 -22.28
C ASN A 744 -13.35 -11.03 -22.06
N THR A 745 -12.60 -10.53 -21.08
CA THR A 745 -11.30 -11.09 -20.68
C THR A 745 -11.44 -11.78 -19.34
N TYR A 746 -11.10 -13.04 -19.32
CA TYR A 746 -11.01 -13.87 -18.12
C TYR A 746 -9.55 -14.19 -17.88
N SER A 747 -9.04 -13.89 -16.71
CA SER A 747 -7.70 -14.34 -16.34
C SER A 747 -7.72 -15.02 -14.97
N ILE A 748 -6.99 -16.11 -14.84
CA ILE A 748 -6.75 -16.80 -13.59
C ILE A 748 -5.26 -17.06 -13.47
N SER A 749 -4.69 -16.75 -12.32
CA SER A 749 -3.31 -17.09 -12.02
C SER A 749 -3.20 -17.79 -10.67
N GLU A 750 -2.35 -18.79 -10.61
CA GLU A 750 -2.03 -19.53 -9.40
C GLU A 750 -0.54 -19.45 -9.15
N GLY A 751 -0.19 -19.08 -7.92
CA GLY A 751 1.18 -19.05 -7.42
C GLY A 751 1.34 -19.98 -6.22
N LEU A 752 2.36 -20.82 -6.27
CA LEU A 752 2.75 -21.71 -5.18
C LEU A 752 4.15 -21.34 -4.71
N GLY A 753 4.35 -21.25 -3.40
CA GLY A 753 5.64 -20.98 -2.80
C GLY A 753 5.96 -21.96 -1.67
N LEU A 754 7.21 -22.42 -1.65
CA LEU A 754 7.79 -23.20 -0.55
C LEU A 754 8.95 -22.39 0.01
N LYS A 755 8.85 -22.04 1.28
CA LYS A 755 9.88 -21.27 1.99
C LYS A 755 10.51 -22.14 3.07
N PHE A 756 11.82 -22.09 3.17
CA PHE A 756 12.60 -22.65 4.26
C PHE A 756 13.37 -21.55 4.98
N ASN A 757 13.33 -21.54 6.31
CA ASN A 757 13.98 -20.55 7.13
C ASN A 757 14.80 -21.23 8.25
N SER A 758 16.11 -20.98 8.23
CA SER A 758 17.03 -21.34 9.31
C SER A 758 18.07 -20.24 9.53
N ASP A 759 18.83 -20.32 10.62
CA ASP A 759 19.83 -19.28 10.95
C ASP A 759 20.97 -19.22 9.94
N LYS A 760 21.30 -20.33 9.30
CA LYS A 760 22.42 -20.44 8.37
C LYS A 760 22.03 -20.40 6.91
N PHE A 761 20.84 -20.89 6.59
CA PHE A 761 20.41 -21.04 5.22
C PHE A 761 18.90 -20.74 5.10
N GLN A 762 18.55 -19.94 4.13
CA GLN A 762 17.16 -19.59 3.81
C GLN A 762 16.97 -19.78 2.32
N PHE A 763 15.83 -20.36 1.91
CA PHE A 763 15.45 -20.36 0.50
C PHE A 763 13.93 -20.14 0.37
N ASN A 764 13.55 -19.66 -0.79
CA ASN A 764 12.17 -19.50 -1.21
C ASN A 764 12.09 -19.95 -2.67
N ILE A 765 11.34 -21.01 -2.93
CA ILE A 765 11.07 -21.52 -4.27
C ILE A 765 9.63 -21.17 -4.58
N ARG A 766 9.38 -20.63 -5.77
CA ARG A 766 8.05 -20.24 -6.23
C ARG A 766 7.83 -20.67 -7.66
N GLY A 767 6.59 -21.04 -7.96
CA GLY A 767 6.12 -21.29 -9.31
C GLY A 767 4.80 -20.56 -9.51
N ASN A 768 4.55 -20.08 -10.69
CA ASN A 768 3.31 -19.44 -11.07
C ASN A 768 2.88 -19.87 -12.47
N ILE A 769 1.58 -19.98 -12.63
CA ILE A 769 0.92 -20.15 -13.92
C ILE A 769 -0.24 -19.18 -14.02
N SER A 770 -0.40 -18.56 -15.18
CA SER A 770 -1.58 -17.77 -15.48
C SER A 770 -2.16 -18.14 -16.83
N TYR A 771 -3.47 -18.16 -16.88
CA TYR A 771 -4.25 -18.32 -18.09
C TYR A 771 -5.09 -17.08 -18.30
N GLU A 772 -5.05 -16.55 -19.50
CA GLU A 772 -5.89 -15.43 -19.95
C GLU A 772 -6.62 -15.82 -21.22
N ASN A 773 -7.93 -15.58 -21.24
CA ASN A 773 -8.74 -15.76 -22.44
C ASN A 773 -9.53 -14.47 -22.70
N THR A 774 -9.34 -13.89 -23.88
CA THR A 774 -10.07 -12.71 -24.33
C THR A 774 -10.97 -13.09 -25.50
N ARG A 775 -12.26 -12.80 -25.36
CA ARG A 775 -13.30 -13.07 -26.38
C ARG A 775 -13.95 -11.76 -26.82
N ASN A 776 -13.80 -11.45 -28.10
CA ASN A 776 -14.47 -10.33 -28.75
C ASN A 776 -15.79 -10.76 -29.37
N SER A 777 -16.84 -9.94 -29.24
CA SER A 777 -18.15 -10.21 -29.89
C SER A 777 -18.08 -9.98 -31.40
N LEU A 778 -17.24 -9.04 -31.83
CA LEU A 778 -16.98 -8.73 -33.24
C LEU A 778 -15.51 -9.00 -33.56
N SER A 779 -15.25 -9.48 -34.76
CA SER A 779 -13.91 -9.55 -35.32
C SER A 779 -14.00 -9.26 -36.81
N SER A 780 -12.95 -8.73 -37.41
CA SER A 780 -12.93 -8.62 -38.86
C SER A 780 -12.94 -10.03 -39.47
N THR A 781 -13.59 -10.19 -40.59
CA THR A 781 -13.64 -11.46 -41.33
C THR A 781 -12.28 -11.96 -41.76
N GLN A 782 -11.27 -11.09 -41.72
CA GLN A 782 -9.90 -11.41 -42.15
C GLN A 782 -9.00 -11.82 -40.98
N ASN A 783 -9.41 -11.59 -39.72
CA ASN A 783 -8.60 -11.89 -38.54
C ASN A 783 -9.40 -12.65 -37.46
N GLU A 784 -9.89 -13.83 -37.84
CA GLU A 784 -10.68 -14.67 -36.90
C GLU A 784 -9.89 -15.11 -35.66
N SER A 785 -8.57 -15.18 -35.76
CA SER A 785 -7.67 -15.46 -34.62
C SER A 785 -7.74 -14.40 -33.52
N LEU A 786 -8.17 -13.18 -33.82
CA LEU A 786 -8.34 -12.12 -32.84
C LEU A 786 -9.65 -12.22 -32.06
N LYS A 787 -10.60 -13.03 -32.53
CA LYS A 787 -11.91 -13.22 -31.88
C LYS A 787 -11.79 -13.94 -30.57
N ASN A 788 -10.92 -14.95 -30.50
CA ASN A 788 -10.66 -15.71 -29.29
C ASN A 788 -9.16 -15.88 -29.12
N GLN A 789 -8.64 -15.34 -28.02
CA GLN A 789 -7.22 -15.40 -27.71
C GLN A 789 -7.02 -16.12 -26.39
N GLU A 790 -6.11 -17.09 -26.40
CA GLU A 790 -5.73 -17.87 -25.25
C GLU A 790 -4.24 -17.70 -25.00
N ILE A 791 -3.92 -17.26 -23.79
CA ILE A 791 -2.55 -16.97 -23.39
C ILE A 791 -2.26 -17.71 -22.10
N TYR A 792 -1.11 -18.36 -22.09
CA TYR A 792 -0.54 -18.98 -20.90
C TYR A 792 0.79 -18.29 -20.59
N ASN A 793 0.91 -17.77 -19.35
CA ASN A 793 2.19 -17.35 -18.82
C ASN A 793 2.53 -18.28 -17.66
N TYR A 794 3.73 -18.79 -17.67
CA TYR A 794 4.21 -19.66 -16.61
C TYR A 794 5.65 -19.30 -16.25
N GLY A 795 5.94 -19.43 -15.01
CA GLY A 795 7.24 -19.07 -14.51
C GLY A 795 7.54 -19.76 -13.20
N GLY A 796 8.77 -19.68 -12.85
CA GLY A 796 9.24 -20.21 -11.58
C GLY A 796 10.54 -19.55 -11.20
N GLY A 797 10.86 -19.61 -9.93
CA GLY A 797 12.12 -19.05 -9.48
C GLY A 797 12.45 -19.50 -8.08
N GLY A 798 13.68 -19.26 -7.72
CA GLY A 798 14.14 -19.53 -6.38
C GLY A 798 15.14 -18.48 -5.97
N ASP A 799 15.08 -18.11 -4.71
CA ASP A 799 16.09 -17.28 -4.09
C ASP A 799 16.61 -17.97 -2.83
N PHE A 800 17.89 -17.82 -2.61
CA PHE A 800 18.51 -18.32 -1.40
C PHE A 800 19.47 -17.30 -0.79
N SER A 801 19.64 -17.40 0.53
CA SER A 801 20.65 -16.68 1.29
C SER A 801 21.40 -17.68 2.16
N TRP A 802 22.70 -17.73 2.04
CA TRP A 802 23.58 -18.61 2.80
C TRP A 802 24.54 -17.79 3.66
N TYR A 803 24.37 -17.90 4.98
CA TYR A 803 25.21 -17.23 5.97
C TYR A 803 26.40 -18.13 6.28
N LEU A 804 27.51 -17.83 5.64
CA LEU A 804 28.75 -18.57 5.69
C LEU A 804 29.60 -18.21 6.93
N PRO A 805 30.56 -19.04 7.31
CA PRO A 805 31.56 -18.67 8.33
C PRO A 805 32.28 -17.36 8.00
N TYR A 806 32.84 -16.72 8.99
CA TYR A 806 33.58 -15.47 8.88
C TYR A 806 32.73 -14.29 8.38
N ASN A 807 31.41 -14.32 8.64
CA ASN A 807 30.48 -13.26 8.25
C ASN A 807 30.42 -12.99 6.73
N PHE A 808 30.57 -14.03 5.92
CA PHE A 808 30.20 -13.96 4.50
C PHE A 808 28.74 -14.30 4.32
N VAL A 809 28.10 -13.63 3.38
CA VAL A 809 26.73 -13.92 2.97
C VAL A 809 26.70 -14.07 1.46
N LEU A 810 26.29 -15.24 1.00
CA LEU A 810 26.05 -15.53 -0.41
C LEU A 810 24.55 -15.47 -0.66
N GLU A 811 24.16 -14.63 -1.59
CA GLU A 811 22.77 -14.54 -2.04
C GLU A 811 22.71 -14.77 -3.54
N SER A 812 21.68 -15.46 -3.97
CA SER A 812 21.43 -15.68 -5.39
C SER A 812 19.93 -15.80 -5.63
N ASP A 813 19.48 -15.36 -6.78
CA ASP A 813 18.15 -15.58 -7.30
C ASP A 813 18.18 -15.97 -8.77
N LEU A 814 17.39 -16.97 -9.11
CA LEU A 814 17.19 -17.46 -10.46
C LEU A 814 15.69 -17.40 -10.75
N ASN A 815 15.31 -16.74 -11.83
CA ASN A 815 13.93 -16.62 -12.26
C ASN A 815 13.81 -17.05 -13.72
N TYR A 816 12.81 -17.85 -14.00
CA TYR A 816 12.39 -18.29 -15.32
C TYR A 816 11.02 -17.70 -15.63
N SER A 817 10.84 -17.15 -16.81
CA SER A 817 9.55 -16.71 -17.34
C SER A 817 9.38 -17.19 -18.78
N SER A 818 8.17 -17.61 -19.10
CA SER A 818 7.81 -18.01 -20.45
C SER A 818 6.34 -17.72 -20.72
N ASN A 819 6.00 -17.50 -21.98
CA ASN A 819 4.62 -17.32 -22.42
C ASN A 819 4.31 -18.25 -23.62
N SER A 820 3.02 -18.51 -23.79
CA SER A 820 2.49 -19.24 -24.94
C SER A 820 1.21 -18.57 -25.41
N GLY A 821 0.95 -18.59 -26.71
CA GLY A 821 -0.21 -17.94 -27.31
C GLY A 821 0.07 -16.51 -27.83
N TYR A 822 1.31 -16.01 -27.69
CA TYR A 822 1.72 -14.78 -28.34
C TYR A 822 2.00 -15.05 -29.82
N THR A 823 1.63 -14.10 -30.68
CA THR A 823 1.81 -14.17 -32.14
C THR A 823 2.97 -13.28 -32.58
N GLY A 824 3.43 -13.45 -33.84
CA GLY A 824 4.39 -12.54 -34.44
C GLY A 824 5.82 -12.64 -33.91
N GLY A 825 6.24 -13.79 -33.35
CA GLY A 825 7.61 -13.99 -32.86
C GLY A 825 7.89 -13.39 -31.48
N TYR A 826 6.84 -12.92 -30.74
CA TYR A 826 6.96 -12.35 -29.41
C TYR A 826 6.87 -13.40 -28.29
N GLN A 827 7.22 -14.65 -28.58
CA GLN A 827 7.32 -15.67 -27.54
C GLN A 827 8.53 -15.38 -26.66
N GLU A 828 8.31 -15.40 -25.33
CA GLU A 828 9.35 -15.22 -24.34
C GLU A 828 9.77 -16.56 -23.74
N ASN A 829 11.05 -16.72 -23.53
CA ASN A 829 11.64 -17.82 -22.78
C ASN A 829 12.93 -17.31 -22.15
N SER A 830 12.83 -16.76 -20.95
CA SER A 830 13.90 -15.97 -20.33
C SER A 830 14.31 -16.52 -18.97
N TRP A 831 15.63 -16.60 -18.75
CA TRP A 831 16.27 -16.96 -17.50
C TRP A 831 17.10 -15.80 -16.96
N ILE A 832 16.69 -15.22 -15.84
CA ILE A 832 17.46 -14.15 -15.19
C ILE A 832 18.11 -14.72 -13.94
N TRP A 833 19.43 -14.74 -13.91
CA TRP A 833 20.23 -15.21 -12.80
C TRP A 833 21.07 -14.08 -12.21
N ASN A 834 20.84 -13.77 -10.93
CA ASN A 834 21.59 -12.77 -10.18
C ASN A 834 22.30 -13.41 -9.00
N ALA A 835 23.48 -12.89 -8.64
CA ALA A 835 24.20 -13.35 -7.46
C ALA A 835 24.93 -12.20 -6.76
N SER A 836 25.08 -12.32 -5.46
CA SER A 836 25.90 -11.39 -4.67
C SER A 836 26.66 -12.11 -3.55
N LEU A 837 27.90 -11.69 -3.32
CA LEU A 837 28.72 -12.11 -2.19
C LEU A 837 29.00 -10.87 -1.33
N ALA A 838 28.59 -10.92 -0.08
CA ALA A 838 28.80 -9.84 0.88
C ALA A 838 29.72 -10.31 2.02
N LYS A 839 30.61 -9.43 2.46
CA LYS A 839 31.45 -9.59 3.63
C LYS A 839 31.08 -8.55 4.65
N GLU A 840 30.61 -8.98 5.82
CA GLU A 840 30.31 -8.12 6.95
C GLU A 840 31.53 -8.03 7.88
N PHE A 841 31.92 -6.82 8.29
CA PHE A 841 33.04 -6.55 9.17
C PHE A 841 32.86 -5.25 9.95
N ASN A 842 33.70 -5.00 10.93
CA ASN A 842 33.66 -3.78 11.72
C ASN A 842 34.89 -2.92 11.45
N ILE A 843 34.69 -1.65 11.10
CA ILE A 843 35.74 -0.64 11.01
C ILE A 843 35.96 -0.04 12.41
N LYS A 844 37.15 -0.21 12.99
CA LYS A 844 37.50 0.34 14.31
C LYS A 844 38.16 1.70 14.11
N ILE A 845 37.51 2.77 14.57
CA ILE A 845 38.08 4.12 14.58
C ILE A 845 38.54 4.45 16.01
N LYS A 846 39.81 4.73 16.18
CA LYS A 846 40.37 5.20 17.46
C LYS A 846 39.98 6.66 17.67
N LYS A 847 39.33 6.96 18.79
CA LYS A 847 39.04 8.32 19.27
C LYS A 847 39.67 8.48 20.63
N GLU A 848 39.97 9.70 21.05
CA GLU A 848 40.47 10.01 22.40
C GLU A 848 39.55 9.49 23.52
N SER A 849 38.25 9.42 23.23
CA SER A 849 37.23 8.90 24.15
C SER A 849 37.00 7.37 24.09
N GLY A 850 37.83 6.62 23.33
CA GLY A 850 37.71 5.17 23.13
C GLY A 850 37.52 4.76 21.68
N ALA A 851 37.60 3.47 21.36
CA ALA A 851 37.41 2.96 20.02
C ALA A 851 35.92 2.91 19.67
N VAL A 852 35.53 3.52 18.54
CA VAL A 852 34.19 3.39 17.94
C VAL A 852 34.25 2.32 16.88
N SER A 853 33.34 1.35 16.96
CA SER A 853 33.17 0.26 15.99
C SER A 853 32.02 0.60 15.03
N LEU A 854 32.30 0.70 13.73
CA LEU A 854 31.31 0.94 12.69
C LEU A 854 31.09 -0.35 11.89
N PRO A 855 29.89 -0.94 11.91
CA PRO A 855 29.56 -2.06 11.04
C PRO A 855 29.65 -1.63 9.57
N ALA A 856 30.34 -2.44 8.78
CA ALA A 856 30.53 -2.23 7.36
C ALA A 856 30.26 -3.51 6.56
N THR A 857 29.79 -3.36 5.35
CA THR A 857 29.53 -4.47 4.42
C THR A 857 30.18 -4.15 3.06
N LEU A 858 31.13 -4.98 2.64
CA LEU A 858 31.64 -4.96 1.28
C LEU A 858 30.86 -5.98 0.47
N ARG A 859 30.28 -5.58 -0.65
CA ARG A 859 29.44 -6.43 -1.50
C ARG A 859 29.93 -6.42 -2.93
N PHE A 860 30.08 -7.61 -3.50
CA PHE A 860 30.19 -7.83 -4.92
C PHE A 860 28.88 -8.39 -5.44
N LYS A 861 28.31 -7.81 -6.48
CA LYS A 861 27.06 -8.27 -7.10
C LYS A 861 27.22 -8.39 -8.61
N ILE A 862 26.56 -9.39 -9.20
CA ILE A 862 26.43 -9.60 -10.63
C ILE A 862 24.95 -9.66 -10.95
N TYR A 863 24.53 -8.89 -11.93
CA TYR A 863 23.18 -8.86 -12.47
C TYR A 863 23.14 -9.59 -13.79
N ASP A 864 22.09 -10.40 -14.01
CA ASP A 864 21.82 -11.15 -15.25
C ASP A 864 23.06 -11.88 -15.78
N ILE A 865 23.52 -12.87 -15.02
CA ILE A 865 24.72 -13.67 -15.33
C ILE A 865 24.58 -14.40 -16.66
N LEU A 866 23.35 -14.82 -17.00
CA LEU A 866 23.06 -15.56 -18.23
C LEU A 866 22.88 -14.66 -19.44
N GLN A 867 22.73 -13.35 -19.26
CA GLN A 867 22.47 -12.35 -20.31
C GLN A 867 21.23 -12.69 -21.13
N ASP A 868 20.21 -13.23 -20.50
CA ASP A 868 18.99 -13.75 -21.12
C ASP A 868 17.74 -12.95 -20.72
N GLN A 869 17.93 -11.67 -20.39
CA GLN A 869 16.82 -10.80 -20.04
C GLN A 869 15.97 -10.46 -21.26
N SER A 870 14.68 -10.79 -21.19
CA SER A 870 13.68 -10.40 -22.17
C SER A 870 12.84 -9.23 -21.67
N ASN A 871 12.42 -8.33 -22.57
CA ASN A 871 11.59 -7.16 -22.27
C ASN A 871 10.42 -7.05 -23.21
N ILE A 872 9.71 -8.14 -23.37
CA ILE A 872 8.49 -8.19 -24.17
C ILE A 872 7.31 -7.82 -23.26
N SER A 873 6.45 -6.95 -23.74
CA SER A 873 5.14 -6.71 -23.14
C SER A 873 4.05 -6.89 -24.18
N ARG A 874 2.88 -7.33 -23.69
CA ARG A 874 1.66 -7.42 -24.48
C ARG A 874 0.56 -6.59 -23.82
N SER A 875 -0.12 -5.81 -24.63
CA SER A 875 -1.36 -5.09 -24.24
C SER A 875 -2.47 -5.51 -25.19
N SER A 876 -3.64 -5.81 -24.66
CA SER A 876 -4.83 -6.16 -25.45
C SER A 876 -6.03 -5.44 -24.89
N ASN A 877 -6.80 -4.86 -25.78
CA ASN A 877 -8.10 -4.27 -25.49
C ASN A 877 -9.11 -4.63 -26.59
N ALA A 878 -10.32 -4.10 -26.51
CA ALA A 878 -11.38 -4.40 -27.49
C ALA A 878 -11.07 -3.91 -28.92
N ASN A 879 -10.11 -3.00 -29.11
CA ASN A 879 -9.78 -2.36 -30.39
C ASN A 879 -8.51 -2.91 -31.03
N ASN A 880 -7.51 -3.32 -30.23
CA ASN A 880 -6.21 -3.74 -30.75
C ASN A 880 -5.45 -4.64 -29.78
N ILE A 881 -4.40 -5.26 -30.33
CA ILE A 881 -3.38 -6.00 -29.61
C ILE A 881 -2.04 -5.41 -29.98
N THR A 882 -1.25 -5.04 -29.00
CA THR A 882 0.08 -4.49 -29.18
C THR A 882 1.11 -5.36 -28.47
N TYR A 883 2.12 -5.79 -29.18
CA TYR A 883 3.34 -6.36 -28.63
C TYR A 883 4.44 -5.31 -28.68
N SER A 884 5.25 -5.22 -27.64
CA SER A 884 6.33 -4.25 -27.56
C SER A 884 7.56 -4.84 -26.93
N THR A 885 8.73 -4.46 -27.44
CA THR A 885 10.04 -4.72 -26.84
C THR A 885 10.68 -3.40 -26.42
N TYR A 886 11.51 -3.44 -25.38
CA TYR A 886 12.18 -2.27 -24.83
C TYR A 886 13.66 -2.52 -24.63
N ASN A 887 14.47 -1.45 -24.70
CA ASN A 887 15.83 -1.51 -24.20
C ASN A 887 15.83 -1.66 -22.67
N THR A 888 16.84 -2.34 -22.14
CA THR A 888 17.03 -2.57 -20.71
C THR A 888 18.48 -2.51 -20.31
N ILE A 889 18.71 -2.57 -19.00
CA ILE A 889 20.06 -2.74 -18.48
C ILE A 889 20.57 -4.14 -18.84
N SER A 890 21.64 -4.18 -19.61
CA SER A 890 22.37 -5.43 -19.87
C SER A 890 23.15 -5.88 -18.63
N SER A 891 23.53 -7.17 -18.61
CA SER A 891 24.36 -7.77 -17.54
C SER A 891 25.53 -6.88 -17.11
N TYR A 892 25.71 -6.72 -15.80
CA TYR A 892 26.82 -5.96 -15.22
C TYR A 892 27.22 -6.53 -13.86
N PHE A 893 28.44 -6.21 -13.43
CA PHE A 893 28.88 -6.43 -12.05
C PHE A 893 29.19 -5.11 -11.35
N MET A 894 29.10 -5.12 -10.02
CA MET A 894 29.36 -3.94 -9.19
C MET A 894 29.99 -4.34 -7.84
N VAL A 895 30.89 -3.50 -7.34
CA VAL A 895 31.44 -3.57 -5.98
C VAL A 895 30.90 -2.37 -5.21
N GLY A 896 30.34 -2.62 -4.03
CA GLY A 896 29.79 -1.58 -3.17
C GLY A 896 30.22 -1.73 -1.74
N LEU A 897 30.43 -0.60 -1.06
CA LEU A 897 30.73 -0.51 0.36
C LEU A 897 29.59 0.22 1.06
N THR A 898 29.06 -0.39 2.12
CA THR A 898 28.07 0.20 3.02
C THR A 898 28.65 0.35 4.40
N ILE A 899 28.57 1.54 4.99
CA ILE A 899 29.01 1.84 6.35
C ILE A 899 27.78 2.28 7.14
N ARG A 900 27.62 1.73 8.34
CA ARG A 900 26.53 2.07 9.24
C ARG A 900 27.08 2.70 10.52
N PHE A 901 26.41 3.74 11.00
CA PHE A 901 26.70 4.36 12.28
C PHE A 901 25.44 4.45 13.14
N GLN A 902 25.60 4.26 14.43
CA GLN A 902 24.50 4.38 15.38
C GLN A 902 25.03 4.79 16.75
N SER A 903 24.25 5.62 17.45
CA SER A 903 24.52 6.04 18.80
C SER A 903 23.19 6.26 19.52
N PHE A 904 22.89 5.41 20.51
CA PHE A 904 21.63 5.47 21.27
C PHE A 904 21.90 5.72 22.75
N LYS A 905 21.03 6.52 23.39
CA LYS A 905 21.06 6.82 24.83
C LYS A 905 20.52 5.59 25.59
N GLY A 906 21.36 4.87 26.30
CA GLY A 906 20.98 3.65 27.04
C GLY A 906 21.91 2.47 26.85
N GLY A 907 23.05 2.68 26.19
CA GLY A 907 24.21 1.79 26.30
C GLY A 907 24.13 0.47 25.56
N ALA A 908 23.26 0.27 24.58
CA ALA A 908 23.47 -0.78 23.60
C ALA A 908 24.64 -0.35 22.68
N LYS A 909 25.86 -0.60 23.13
CA LYS A 909 27.04 -0.49 22.26
C LYS A 909 26.90 -1.50 21.15
N SER A 910 27.42 -1.19 19.96
CA SER A 910 27.38 -2.10 18.80
C SER A 910 27.99 -3.49 19.07
N SER A 911 28.78 -3.64 20.17
CA SER A 911 29.30 -4.91 20.67
C SER A 911 28.28 -5.79 21.41
N ASP A 912 27.13 -5.26 21.83
CA ASP A 912 26.13 -5.99 22.62
C ASP A 912 25.04 -6.61 21.76
N MET A 913 25.11 -6.46 20.42
CA MET A 913 24.24 -7.04 19.43
C MET A 913 24.91 -8.16 18.61
N GLU A 914 25.96 -8.78 19.13
CA GLU A 914 26.43 -10.05 18.59
C GLU A 914 25.35 -11.11 18.78
N GLY A 915 25.09 -11.88 17.70
CA GLY A 915 23.98 -12.79 17.55
C GLY A 915 23.85 -13.86 18.65
N PRO A 916 22.88 -14.77 18.54
CA PRO A 916 22.45 -15.65 19.63
C PRO A 916 23.58 -16.54 20.14
N GLY A 917 24.23 -16.11 21.20
CA GLY A 917 25.35 -16.86 21.82
C GLY A 917 26.02 -16.19 23.00
N GLY A 918 25.71 -14.93 23.35
CA GLY A 918 26.35 -14.22 24.46
C GLY A 918 25.35 -13.74 25.51
N GLY A 919 25.08 -14.53 26.54
CA GLY A 919 24.25 -14.12 27.68
C GLY A 919 24.85 -12.93 28.44
N ARG A 920 24.10 -11.84 28.58
CA ARG A 920 24.30 -10.83 29.60
C ARG A 920 23.01 -10.49 30.33
N ARG A 921 23.14 -10.48 31.66
CA ARG A 921 22.13 -10.23 32.69
C ARG A 921 21.49 -8.83 32.50
N PHE A 922 20.16 -8.78 32.40
CA PHE A 922 19.38 -7.60 32.71
C PHE A 922 18.90 -7.68 34.16
N GLY A 923 19.33 -6.76 34.99
CA GLY A 923 18.72 -6.50 36.28
C GLY A 923 17.32 -5.90 36.09
N PRO A 924 16.42 -6.09 37.04
CA PRO A 924 15.05 -5.60 36.90
C PRO A 924 15.01 -4.07 36.97
N PRO A 925 14.18 -3.40 36.13
CA PRO A 925 13.93 -1.98 36.30
C PRO A 925 13.04 -1.75 37.53
N GLY A 926 13.51 -0.91 38.40
CA GLY A 926 12.78 -0.44 39.57
C GLY A 926 11.46 0.19 39.21
N GLY A 927 10.43 -0.10 39.97
CA GLY A 927 9.09 0.39 39.81
C GLY A 927 8.93 1.87 40.03
N GLY A 928 7.99 2.46 39.35
CA GLY A 928 7.53 3.82 39.59
C GLY A 928 6.56 4.31 38.53
N GLY A 929 5.31 4.48 38.89
CA GLY A 929 4.44 5.40 38.18
C GLY A 929 3.18 4.82 37.57
N ARG A 930 2.11 4.86 38.34
CA ARG A 930 0.72 4.74 37.91
C ARG A 930 0.40 5.77 36.82
N GLY A 931 -0.08 5.33 35.69
CA GLY A 931 -0.76 6.15 34.70
C GLY A 931 -2.23 5.73 34.58
N PRO A 932 -3.17 6.66 34.49
CA PRO A 932 -4.60 6.36 34.46
C PRO A 932 -5.05 5.82 33.13
N GLY A 933 -6.03 4.91 33.19
CA GLY A 933 -6.63 4.27 32.02
C GLY A 933 -7.28 5.28 31.08
N GLY A 934 -6.99 5.10 29.80
CA GLY A 934 -7.75 5.71 28.72
C GLY A 934 -8.84 4.74 28.26
N PRO A 935 -10.00 5.25 27.86
CA PRO A 935 -11.14 4.41 27.54
C PRO A 935 -10.99 3.71 26.19
N MET A 936 -11.32 2.43 26.19
CA MET A 936 -11.63 1.69 24.96
C MET A 936 -12.85 2.31 24.29
N PHE A 937 -12.70 2.63 23.00
CA PHE A 937 -13.81 2.65 22.05
C PHE A 937 -13.31 2.08 20.69
#